data_10b01efe467152898566a0f96caa5b85
#
_entry.id   10b01efe467152898566a0f96caa5b85
#
_cell.length_a   1.000
_cell.length_b   1.000
_cell.length_c   1.000
_cell.angle_alpha   90.00
_cell.angle_beta   90.00
_cell.angle_gamma   90.00
#
_symmetry.space_group_name_H-M   'P 1'
#
loop_
_entity.id
_entity.type
_entity.pdbx_description
1 polymer ?
#
loop_
_entity_poly.entity_id
_entity_poly.type
_entity_poly.pdbx_seq_one_letter_code
_entity_poly.pdbx_strand_id
1 'polypeptide(L)'
;GNVQFAPDGRFVRIGMNNIHLPIRKSTGSFFTLWHRSGGTADARRLVRDTLVQYGMEGVSTTYYTGLFPRAELDPGEVFPGAKVRIRACSPLIAHNVKDSSLPLAFFDVELESAEGGETAVAFSWEDFIGRGIREPESIEGMDGQLFGQGRNKLCNGEEWPERPLEQTFARTWECGAMAGVRQFAAGPLQPKRANFQNYVDEVAVLAQTDSTTRLSALTAYDLAAGDEAWEAFRRNGEFEATDDGVALLSTPGEKRCGSAVALKTTLRPGEKKTFRFMLAWYYPELKVDRRSDPPEFYWAGGSDYGRYFHNFFSGLSSLVRYGACERERLCAQTVEWQRPVLESTLPDWYKFKLINSGYVIYTNMILNKKGDVTVNEGGMGGLAGTMDQRISSHPFYQKFFTRLDRSEMMIFADAQQTRGNITHFIGHYYFGMGTVGGRIPTEEGWMIDNTGGWIIQLAKDYEQTGDMEYLRRYAGRVYNGMEFLRSLMPEGLEIPIGGTTYDDFHHPPVYSYGATIYLATLKAARVVAAAMGDEVRVKTYEEQYARTQKELIRMLWNGRFFAYGCEKDGSGRRDDLLFTGQLGGQFVSRYCGWGDVVPMPMTRASVVSQFKISLSKTPDYYANKVWDIGRGHGIDCLLYTSDAADE
;
A
#
# COMPACT_ATOMS: atom_id res chain seq x y z
N GLY A 1 6.85 -6.65 6.19
CA GLY A 1 7.04 -5.23 6.24
C GLY A 1 7.58 -4.69 4.93
N ASN A 2 7.19 -3.50 4.59
CA ASN A 2 7.63 -2.83 3.37
C ASN A 2 8.80 -1.90 3.69
N VAL A 3 9.62 -1.66 2.69
CA VAL A 3 10.75 -0.73 2.75
C VAL A 3 10.54 0.32 1.68
N GLN A 4 10.64 1.57 2.07
CA GLN A 4 10.61 2.69 1.14
C GLN A 4 12.01 3.30 1.03
N PHE A 5 12.46 3.55 -0.18
CA PHE A 5 13.63 4.35 -0.46
C PHE A 5 13.19 5.80 -0.62
N ALA A 6 13.56 6.65 0.34
CA ALA A 6 13.02 7.99 0.48
C ALA A 6 13.79 9.03 -0.38
N PRO A 7 13.16 10.18 -0.67
CA PRO A 7 13.77 11.26 -1.47
C PRO A 7 15.06 11.84 -0.90
N ASP A 8 15.30 11.69 0.39
CA ASP A 8 16.54 12.11 1.05
C ASP A 8 17.66 11.04 1.02
N GLY A 9 17.43 9.89 0.37
CA GLY A 9 18.40 8.80 0.28
C GLY A 9 18.39 7.83 1.44
N ARG A 10 17.51 8.02 2.42
CA ARG A 10 17.33 7.08 3.55
C ARG A 10 16.36 5.98 3.18
N PHE A 11 16.47 4.90 3.92
CA PHE A 11 15.43 3.88 3.91
C PHE A 11 14.46 4.15 5.04
N VAL A 12 13.18 4.00 4.72
CA VAL A 12 12.08 4.11 5.68
C VAL A 12 11.48 2.74 5.85
N ARG A 13 11.42 2.26 7.07
CA ARG A 13 10.65 1.07 7.39
C ARG A 13 9.19 1.47 7.48
N ILE A 14 8.40 0.84 6.62
CA ILE A 14 6.95 0.93 6.69
C ILE A 14 6.49 -0.40 7.27
N GLY A 15 5.87 -0.37 8.44
CA GLY A 15 5.19 -1.54 9.01
C GLY A 15 4.09 -2.02 8.08
N MET A 16 3.63 -3.24 8.25
CA MET A 16 2.37 -3.64 7.62
C MET A 16 1.29 -2.65 8.08
N ASN A 17 0.65 -2.01 7.12
CA ASN A 17 -0.43 -1.04 7.33
C ASN A 17 -0.04 0.23 8.09
N ASN A 18 0.98 0.87 7.84
CA ASN A 18 1.37 2.25 8.23
C ASN A 18 0.71 2.93 9.46
N ILE A 19 -0.25 2.27 10.09
CA ILE A 19 -1.24 2.85 10.97
C ILE A 19 -0.75 2.93 12.40
N HIS A 20 0.00 1.93 12.80
CA HIS A 20 0.32 1.75 14.21
C HIS A 20 1.82 1.64 14.47
N LEU A 21 2.63 1.68 13.41
CA LEU A 21 4.06 1.73 13.51
C LEU A 21 4.54 3.10 13.06
N PRO A 22 5.26 3.84 13.90
CA PRO A 22 5.83 5.11 13.46
C PRO A 22 6.65 4.87 12.20
N ILE A 23 6.40 5.68 11.18
CA ILE A 23 7.26 5.76 10.01
C ILE A 23 8.62 6.19 10.52
N ARG A 24 9.58 5.27 10.53
CA ARG A 24 10.91 5.54 11.05
C ARG A 24 11.91 5.55 9.92
N LYS A 25 12.52 6.70 9.72
CA LYS A 25 13.71 6.80 8.88
C LYS A 25 14.84 6.03 9.55
N SER A 26 15.38 5.04 8.85
CA SER A 26 16.54 4.30 9.33
C SER A 26 17.75 5.22 9.38
N THR A 27 18.48 5.16 10.48
CA THR A 27 19.76 5.85 10.61
C THR A 27 20.92 4.99 10.12
N GLY A 28 20.74 3.68 10.06
CA GLY A 28 21.77 2.70 9.68
C GLY A 28 21.62 2.11 8.26
N SER A 29 20.59 2.51 7.51
CA SER A 29 20.36 1.97 6.14
C SER A 29 20.50 3.07 5.10
N PHE A 30 21.61 3.04 4.37
CA PHE A 30 21.97 4.05 3.37
C PHE A 30 23.04 3.53 2.41
N PHE A 31 23.26 4.26 1.31
CA PHE A 31 24.41 4.09 0.43
C PHE A 31 25.52 5.10 0.79
N THR A 32 26.77 4.70 0.53
CA THR A 32 27.96 5.55 0.73
C THR A 32 28.85 5.46 -0.50
N LEU A 33 29.36 6.58 -0.96
CA LEU A 33 30.42 6.65 -1.97
C LEU A 33 31.74 7.00 -1.31
N TRP A 34 32.77 6.21 -1.57
CA TRP A 34 34.17 6.52 -1.33
C TRP A 34 34.87 6.74 -2.65
N HIS A 35 35.72 7.75 -2.72
CA HIS A 35 36.48 8.08 -3.92
C HIS A 35 37.88 8.57 -3.58
N ARG A 36 38.86 8.12 -4.35
CA ARG A 36 40.23 8.60 -4.28
C ARG A 36 40.67 9.10 -5.64
N SER A 37 40.96 10.40 -5.75
CA SER A 37 41.53 11.06 -6.92
C SER A 37 42.63 12.02 -6.48
N GLY A 38 43.69 12.16 -7.25
CA GLY A 38 44.78 13.10 -6.97
C GLY A 38 45.51 12.91 -5.64
N GLY A 39 45.46 11.70 -5.06
CA GLY A 39 46.08 11.38 -3.74
C GLY A 39 45.22 11.65 -2.53
N THR A 40 44.05 12.26 -2.68
CA THR A 40 43.10 12.51 -1.59
C THR A 40 41.97 11.50 -1.66
N ALA A 41 41.62 10.90 -0.51
CA ALA A 41 40.49 10.00 -0.37
C ALA A 41 39.44 10.61 0.55
N ASP A 42 38.17 10.49 0.18
CA ASP A 42 37.04 10.95 1.00
C ASP A 42 35.84 9.99 0.81
N ALA A 43 34.95 9.98 1.83
CA ALA A 43 33.74 9.18 1.83
C ALA A 43 32.52 10.01 2.23
N ARG A 44 31.41 9.86 1.49
CA ARG A 44 30.16 10.57 1.78
C ARG A 44 28.97 9.62 1.76
N ARG A 45 28.08 9.80 2.72
CA ARG A 45 26.78 9.14 2.71
C ARG A 45 25.91 9.78 1.61
N LEU A 46 25.28 8.95 0.80
CA LEU A 46 24.35 9.42 -0.24
C LEU A 46 22.97 9.73 0.36
N VAL A 47 23.00 10.48 1.45
CA VAL A 47 21.84 10.93 2.24
C VAL A 47 21.90 12.45 2.33
N ARG A 48 20.78 13.11 2.00
CA ARG A 48 20.65 14.56 2.13
C ARG A 48 20.40 14.95 3.58
N ASP A 49 21.46 15.28 4.29
CA ASP A 49 21.40 15.86 5.60
C ASP A 49 22.70 16.65 5.92
N THR A 50 22.70 17.34 7.04
CA THR A 50 23.87 18.08 7.55
C THR A 50 24.60 17.34 8.67
N LEU A 51 24.20 16.10 8.96
CA LEU A 51 24.77 15.33 10.04
C LEU A 51 26.08 14.68 9.59
N VAL A 52 27.07 14.70 10.46
CA VAL A 52 28.24 13.84 10.35
C VAL A 52 27.92 12.55 11.10
N GLN A 53 27.91 11.43 10.39
CA GLN A 53 27.64 10.13 10.98
C GLN A 53 28.69 9.12 10.47
N TYR A 54 29.23 8.35 11.37
CA TYR A 54 30.36 7.43 11.09
C TYR A 54 31.58 8.15 10.49
N GLY A 55 31.79 9.41 10.91
CA GLY A 55 32.85 10.25 10.38
C GLY A 55 32.65 10.72 8.94
N MET A 56 31.45 10.57 8.38
CA MET A 56 31.13 10.93 7.00
C MET A 56 29.98 11.95 6.95
N GLU A 57 30.15 12.95 6.10
CA GLU A 57 29.10 13.92 5.77
C GLU A 57 28.05 13.30 4.83
N GLY A 58 26.87 13.89 4.81
CA GLY A 58 25.85 13.64 3.80
C GLY A 58 26.07 14.45 2.52
N VAL A 59 25.19 14.31 1.55
CA VAL A 59 25.12 15.14 0.34
C VAL A 59 24.23 16.36 0.57
N SER A 60 24.53 17.47 -0.12
CA SER A 60 23.77 18.72 0.02
C SER A 60 22.42 18.70 -0.68
N THR A 61 22.32 17.96 -1.78
CA THR A 61 21.12 17.91 -2.62
C THR A 61 20.82 16.50 -3.06
N THR A 62 19.55 16.24 -3.35
CA THR A 62 19.10 15.01 -4.00
C THR A 62 17.90 15.34 -4.88
N TYR A 63 17.88 14.78 -6.09
CA TYR A 63 16.72 14.76 -6.96
C TYR A 63 16.12 13.36 -6.96
N TYR A 64 14.81 13.26 -6.81
CA TYR A 64 14.14 11.98 -6.67
C TYR A 64 12.99 11.85 -7.66
N THR A 65 12.94 10.72 -8.34
CA THR A 65 11.81 10.34 -9.19
C THR A 65 11.24 9.02 -8.72
N GLY A 66 10.01 9.04 -8.20
CA GLY A 66 9.28 7.85 -7.78
C GLY A 66 8.30 7.40 -8.85
N LEU A 67 8.49 6.18 -9.35
CA LEU A 67 7.58 5.48 -10.27
C LEU A 67 7.35 4.08 -9.71
N PHE A 68 6.44 3.98 -8.74
CA PHE A 68 6.20 2.74 -8.01
C PHE A 68 6.13 1.50 -8.92
N PRO A 69 6.85 0.40 -8.62
CA PRO A 69 7.78 0.15 -7.51
C PRO A 69 9.24 0.45 -7.85
N ARG A 70 9.49 1.43 -8.70
CA ARG A 70 10.82 1.91 -9.07
C ARG A 70 11.07 3.28 -8.47
N ALA A 71 12.33 3.58 -8.20
CA ALA A 71 12.76 4.90 -7.79
C ALA A 71 14.12 5.23 -8.40
N GLU A 72 14.35 6.49 -8.67
CA GLU A 72 15.68 7.02 -9.04
C GLU A 72 16.03 8.15 -8.08
N LEU A 73 17.23 8.08 -7.51
CA LEU A 73 17.83 9.13 -6.68
C LEU A 73 19.10 9.63 -7.38
N ASP A 74 19.17 10.92 -7.60
CA ASP A 74 20.33 11.58 -8.18
C ASP A 74 20.87 12.61 -7.17
N PRO A 75 21.92 12.29 -6.40
CA PRO A 75 22.59 13.26 -5.53
C PRO A 75 23.49 14.24 -6.29
N GLY A 76 23.56 14.14 -7.61
CA GLY A 76 24.38 14.98 -8.44
C GLY A 76 25.88 14.65 -8.35
N GLU A 77 26.68 15.69 -8.32
CA GLU A 77 28.15 15.59 -8.16
C GLU A 77 28.49 15.48 -6.68
N VAL A 78 28.88 14.28 -6.26
CA VAL A 78 29.20 13.98 -4.84
C VAL A 78 30.61 14.43 -4.48
N PHE A 79 31.54 14.21 -5.38
CA PHE A 79 32.92 14.73 -5.36
C PHE A 79 33.24 15.42 -6.70
N PRO A 80 34.23 16.31 -6.78
CA PRO A 80 34.60 16.93 -8.04
C PRO A 80 34.79 15.90 -9.16
N GLY A 81 34.01 16.02 -10.22
CA GLY A 81 34.03 15.09 -11.36
C GLY A 81 33.39 13.72 -11.10
N ALA A 82 32.87 13.41 -9.92
CA ALA A 82 32.22 12.15 -9.62
C ALA A 82 30.69 12.32 -9.43
N LYS A 83 29.94 11.85 -10.41
CA LYS A 83 28.47 11.90 -10.44
C LYS A 83 27.90 10.53 -10.14
N VAL A 84 26.87 10.50 -9.31
CA VAL A 84 26.21 9.27 -8.87
C VAL A 84 24.73 9.30 -9.23
N ARG A 85 24.19 8.12 -9.58
CA ARG A 85 22.75 7.90 -9.74
C ARG A 85 22.40 6.53 -9.18
N ILE A 86 21.38 6.47 -8.33
CA ILE A 86 20.87 5.22 -7.75
C ILE A 86 19.52 4.91 -8.37
N ARG A 87 19.38 3.72 -8.96
CA ARG A 87 18.09 3.20 -9.42
C ARG A 87 17.69 2.02 -8.55
N ALA A 88 16.50 2.10 -8.00
CA ALA A 88 15.88 1.03 -7.22
C ALA A 88 14.73 0.41 -8.01
N CYS A 89 14.56 -0.91 -7.88
CA CYS A 89 13.47 -1.66 -8.49
C CYS A 89 13.08 -2.83 -7.61
N SER A 90 11.77 -2.95 -7.30
CA SER A 90 11.18 -4.17 -6.78
C SER A 90 10.22 -4.72 -7.82
N PRO A 91 10.18 -6.04 -8.09
CA PRO A 91 9.36 -6.57 -9.18
C PRO A 91 7.87 -6.39 -8.93
N LEU A 92 7.18 -5.74 -9.85
CA LEU A 92 5.72 -5.69 -9.94
C LEU A 92 5.33 -5.88 -11.40
N ILE A 93 4.79 -7.04 -11.72
CA ILE A 93 4.55 -7.46 -13.10
C ILE A 93 3.07 -7.79 -13.24
N ALA A 94 2.37 -7.07 -14.10
CA ALA A 94 0.94 -7.26 -14.33
C ALA A 94 0.63 -8.73 -14.63
N HIS A 95 -0.41 -9.25 -13.99
CA HIS A 95 -0.89 -10.64 -14.08
C HIS A 95 0.10 -11.72 -13.60
N ASN A 96 1.25 -11.35 -13.07
CA ASN A 96 2.24 -12.28 -12.54
C ASN A 96 2.39 -12.14 -11.02
N VAL A 97 1.54 -12.84 -10.28
CA VAL A 97 1.51 -12.78 -8.80
C VAL A 97 2.79 -13.37 -8.19
N LYS A 98 3.37 -14.42 -8.79
CA LYS A 98 4.59 -15.03 -8.30
C LYS A 98 5.73 -14.01 -8.22
N ASP A 99 6.04 -13.38 -9.33
CA ASP A 99 7.18 -12.46 -9.42
C ASP A 99 6.89 -11.13 -8.69
N SER A 100 5.62 -10.72 -8.64
CA SER A 100 5.20 -9.52 -7.90
C SER A 100 5.15 -9.71 -6.37
N SER A 101 5.23 -10.96 -5.88
CA SER A 101 5.24 -11.25 -4.44
C SER A 101 6.65 -11.48 -3.87
N LEU A 102 7.69 -11.32 -4.67
CA LEU A 102 9.07 -11.56 -4.26
C LEU A 102 9.52 -10.54 -3.20
N PRO A 103 9.95 -11.00 -2.01
CA PRO A 103 10.46 -10.11 -0.97
C PRO A 103 11.92 -9.73 -1.25
N LEU A 104 12.15 -8.94 -2.30
CA LEU A 104 13.46 -8.45 -2.68
C LEU A 104 13.40 -7.10 -3.41
N ALA A 105 14.50 -6.37 -3.38
CA ALA A 105 14.72 -5.14 -4.11
C ALA A 105 16.13 -5.10 -4.72
N PHE A 106 16.22 -4.58 -5.92
CA PHE A 106 17.46 -4.38 -6.67
C PHE A 106 17.85 -2.91 -6.63
N PHE A 107 19.16 -2.67 -6.56
CA PHE A 107 19.73 -1.33 -6.63
C PHE A 107 20.89 -1.32 -7.62
N ASP A 108 20.85 -0.40 -8.56
CA ASP A 108 21.95 -0.08 -9.47
C ASP A 108 22.49 1.29 -9.07
N VAL A 109 23.73 1.34 -8.61
CA VAL A 109 24.45 2.58 -8.31
C VAL A 109 25.40 2.85 -9.47
N GLU A 110 24.99 3.76 -10.35
CA GLU A 110 25.82 4.25 -11.45
C GLU A 110 26.75 5.34 -10.96
N LEU A 111 28.03 5.20 -11.23
CA LEU A 111 29.04 6.21 -10.98
C LEU A 111 29.75 6.56 -12.29
N GLU A 112 29.87 7.86 -12.56
CA GLU A 112 30.72 8.43 -13.62
C GLU A 112 31.81 9.25 -12.96
N SER A 113 33.08 8.96 -13.26
CA SER A 113 34.22 9.73 -12.77
C SER A 113 34.96 10.39 -13.94
N ALA A 114 34.96 11.71 -13.98
CA ALA A 114 35.67 12.48 -15.02
C ALA A 114 37.18 12.30 -14.96
N GLU A 115 37.74 12.20 -13.74
CA GLU A 115 39.18 12.07 -13.52
C GLU A 115 39.65 10.60 -13.36
N GLY A 116 38.70 9.66 -13.20
CA GLY A 116 39.02 8.29 -12.83
C GLY A 116 39.45 8.18 -11.38
N GLY A 117 40.14 7.10 -11.04
CA GLY A 117 40.64 6.84 -9.70
C GLY A 117 40.01 5.62 -9.04
N GLU A 118 40.47 5.31 -7.81
CA GLU A 118 39.85 4.26 -7.02
C GLU A 118 38.51 4.72 -6.47
N THR A 119 37.53 3.86 -6.52
CA THR A 119 36.17 4.17 -6.01
C THR A 119 35.54 2.96 -5.38
N ALA A 120 34.70 3.20 -4.37
CA ALA A 120 33.89 2.15 -3.73
C ALA A 120 32.50 2.67 -3.41
N VAL A 121 31.53 1.76 -3.54
CA VAL A 121 30.16 2.00 -3.08
C VAL A 121 29.86 0.99 -1.99
N ALA A 122 29.39 1.47 -0.83
CA ALA A 122 28.90 0.63 0.25
C ALA A 122 27.38 0.75 0.36
N PHE A 123 26.72 -0.38 0.67
CA PHE A 123 25.33 -0.48 1.06
C PHE A 123 25.23 -0.98 2.48
N SER A 124 24.70 -0.14 3.35
CA SER A 124 24.49 -0.43 4.77
C SER A 124 23.04 -0.73 5.05
N TRP A 125 22.78 -1.64 5.98
CA TRP A 125 21.46 -2.04 6.39
C TRP A 125 21.37 -2.26 7.90
N GLU A 126 20.43 -1.55 8.53
CA GLU A 126 20.10 -1.70 9.95
C GLU A 126 19.39 -3.05 10.19
N ASP A 127 19.66 -3.66 11.33
CA ASP A 127 18.97 -4.87 11.76
C ASP A 127 17.50 -4.58 12.12
N PHE A 128 16.59 -5.13 11.33
CA PHE A 128 15.14 -5.07 11.56
C PHE A 128 14.52 -6.43 11.90
N ILE A 129 15.35 -7.46 12.09
CA ILE A 129 14.86 -8.81 12.37
C ILE A 129 14.24 -8.87 13.76
N GLY A 130 13.07 -9.51 13.86
CA GLY A 130 12.41 -9.73 15.13
C GLY A 130 12.08 -8.47 15.93
N ARG A 131 12.09 -7.30 15.31
CA ARG A 131 11.71 -6.06 15.98
C ARG A 131 10.21 -5.94 15.99
N GLY A 132 9.63 -5.98 17.17
CA GLY A 132 8.24 -5.72 17.42
C GLY A 132 8.06 -4.49 18.29
N ILE A 133 6.90 -3.88 18.21
CA ILE A 133 6.44 -2.94 19.22
C ILE A 133 6.04 -3.77 20.42
N ARG A 134 6.66 -3.52 21.54
CA ARG A 134 6.17 -4.06 22.80
C ARG A 134 4.92 -3.28 23.16
N GLU A 135 3.77 -3.92 23.04
CA GLU A 135 2.55 -3.36 23.62
C GLU A 135 2.75 -3.15 25.11
N PRO A 136 2.28 -2.04 25.69
CA PRO A 136 2.21 -1.89 27.12
C PRO A 136 1.36 -3.05 27.68
N GLU A 137 1.77 -3.58 28.81
CA GLU A 137 1.13 -4.75 29.44
C GLU A 137 -0.32 -4.52 29.88
N SER A 138 -0.83 -3.31 29.72
CA SER A 138 -2.20 -2.91 30.02
C SER A 138 -2.77 -2.02 28.92
N ILE A 139 -3.45 -2.62 27.95
CA ILE A 139 -4.50 -1.93 27.19
C ILE A 139 -5.85 -2.34 27.82
N GLU A 140 -5.95 -2.33 29.13
CA GLU A 140 -7.25 -2.36 29.80
C GLU A 140 -7.95 -1.02 29.51
N GLY A 141 -9.07 -1.08 28.80
CA GLY A 141 -9.93 0.07 28.50
C GLY A 141 -9.89 0.58 27.07
N MET A 142 -9.31 -0.15 26.10
CA MET A 142 -9.32 0.24 24.69
C MET A 142 -10.53 -0.26 23.88
N ASP A 143 -11.47 -0.95 24.50
CA ASP A 143 -12.63 -1.57 23.83
C ASP A 143 -13.61 -0.61 23.15
N GLY A 144 -13.40 0.69 23.27
CA GLY A 144 -14.29 1.67 22.65
C GLY A 144 -13.62 2.81 21.89
N GLN A 145 -12.29 2.81 21.76
CA GLN A 145 -11.58 3.97 21.22
C GLN A 145 -10.57 3.63 20.11
N LEU A 146 -10.78 2.57 19.37
CA LEU A 146 -9.90 2.14 18.29
C LEU A 146 -9.98 3.03 17.02
N PHE A 147 -10.92 3.93 16.97
CA PHE A 147 -11.15 4.82 15.84
C PHE A 147 -10.48 6.17 16.05
N GLY A 148 -9.60 6.55 15.16
CA GLY A 148 -9.35 7.93 14.78
C GLY A 148 -8.47 8.80 15.67
N GLN A 149 -7.60 8.30 16.52
CA GLN A 149 -6.60 9.18 17.15
C GLN A 149 -5.19 8.64 16.95
N GLY A 150 -4.32 9.47 16.36
CA GLY A 150 -2.92 9.19 16.04
C GLY A 150 -2.15 8.53 17.18
N ARG A 151 -2.24 7.23 17.26
CA ARG A 151 -1.75 6.41 18.37
C ARG A 151 -0.35 5.86 18.14
N ASN A 152 0.42 6.53 17.33
CA ASN A 152 1.85 6.28 17.23
C ASN A 152 2.63 6.83 18.42
N LYS A 153 1.93 7.48 19.36
CA LYS A 153 2.54 8.04 20.56
C LYS A 153 1.84 7.48 21.79
N LEU A 154 2.62 7.13 22.79
CA LEU A 154 2.10 6.95 24.13
C LEU A 154 1.31 8.19 24.53
N CYS A 155 0.35 8.06 25.44
CA CYS A 155 -0.47 9.18 25.92
C CYS A 155 0.33 10.40 26.40
N ASN A 156 1.61 10.22 26.68
CA ASN A 156 2.59 11.25 27.06
C ASN A 156 3.38 11.83 25.87
N GLY A 157 3.11 11.42 24.64
CA GLY A 157 3.81 11.89 23.44
C GLY A 157 5.11 11.16 23.11
N GLU A 158 5.50 10.14 23.88
CA GLU A 158 6.67 9.31 23.58
C GLU A 158 6.38 8.29 22.47
N GLU A 159 7.38 8.04 21.63
CA GLU A 159 7.30 6.97 20.62
C GLU A 159 7.37 5.60 21.28
N TRP A 160 6.61 4.64 20.75
CA TRP A 160 6.68 3.25 21.19
C TRP A 160 8.10 2.70 20.97
N PRO A 161 8.76 2.19 22.01
CA PRO A 161 10.11 1.68 21.86
C PRO A 161 10.12 0.40 21.01
N GLU A 162 10.75 0.46 19.85
CA GLU A 162 11.10 -0.75 19.10
C GLU A 162 12.24 -1.48 19.82
N ARG A 163 12.02 -2.72 20.17
CA ARG A 163 13.02 -3.58 20.81
C ARG A 163 13.16 -4.89 20.03
N PRO A 164 14.38 -5.42 19.88
CA PRO A 164 14.57 -6.79 19.42
C PRO A 164 13.84 -7.74 20.38
N LEU A 165 13.12 -8.71 19.85
CA LEU A 165 12.41 -9.71 20.65
C LEU A 165 13.29 -10.93 20.95
N GLU A 166 14.25 -11.21 20.08
CA GLU A 166 15.21 -12.33 20.18
C GLU A 166 16.61 -11.83 19.83
N GLN A 167 17.62 -12.65 20.13
CA GLN A 167 18.97 -12.39 19.64
C GLN A 167 19.02 -12.52 18.13
N THR A 168 19.70 -11.58 17.51
CA THR A 168 19.95 -11.58 16.08
C THR A 168 21.44 -11.63 15.79
N PHE A 169 21.79 -12.23 14.68
CA PHE A 169 23.17 -12.49 14.28
C PHE A 169 23.39 -12.12 12.82
N ALA A 170 24.63 -11.90 12.46
CA ALA A 170 25.05 -11.73 11.08
C ALA A 170 26.30 -12.55 10.77
N ARG A 171 26.44 -12.91 9.50
CA ARG A 171 27.66 -13.51 8.96
C ARG A 171 27.85 -13.12 7.51
N THR A 172 29.07 -13.20 7.05
CA THR A 172 29.36 -13.17 5.61
C THR A 172 28.67 -14.33 4.92
N TRP A 173 28.19 -14.09 3.71
CA TRP A 173 27.42 -15.08 2.98
C TRP A 173 27.54 -14.90 1.47
N GLU A 174 27.71 -16.04 0.78
CA GLU A 174 27.74 -16.10 -0.67
C GLU A 174 26.58 -16.96 -1.19
N CYS A 175 25.96 -16.50 -2.26
CA CYS A 175 24.84 -17.20 -2.89
C CYS A 175 24.82 -16.97 -4.42
N GLY A 176 25.43 -17.87 -5.16
CA GLY A 176 25.62 -17.73 -6.61
C GLY A 176 26.56 -16.57 -6.93
N ALA A 177 26.11 -15.63 -7.77
CA ALA A 177 26.88 -14.43 -8.13
C ALA A 177 26.74 -13.27 -7.11
N MET A 178 26.02 -13.50 -6.01
CA MET A 178 25.79 -12.50 -4.97
C MET A 178 26.60 -12.84 -3.73
N ALA A 179 27.22 -11.85 -3.13
CA ALA A 179 27.96 -11.99 -1.88
C ALA A 179 27.74 -10.77 -0.97
N GLY A 180 27.85 -10.96 0.35
CA GLY A 180 27.66 -9.90 1.32
C GLY A 180 27.38 -10.42 2.72
N VAL A 181 26.33 -9.91 3.37
CA VAL A 181 25.97 -10.25 4.75
C VAL A 181 24.56 -10.81 4.82
N ARG A 182 24.41 -11.91 5.56
CA ARG A 182 23.10 -12.45 5.98
C ARG A 182 22.91 -12.18 7.46
N GLN A 183 21.79 -11.54 7.78
CA GLN A 183 21.28 -11.31 9.13
C GLN A 183 20.17 -12.34 9.41
N PHE A 184 20.11 -12.89 10.63
CA PHE A 184 19.14 -13.92 10.99
C PHE A 184 18.89 -13.93 12.51
N ALA A 185 17.73 -14.47 12.91
CA ALA A 185 17.40 -14.70 14.32
C ALA A 185 17.99 -16.01 14.85
N ALA A 186 18.20 -16.11 16.16
CA ALA A 186 18.74 -17.30 16.84
C ALA A 186 17.83 -18.52 16.71
N GLY A 187 16.54 -18.30 16.52
CA GLY A 187 15.52 -19.37 16.42
C GLY A 187 14.24 -18.82 15.83
N PRO A 188 13.21 -19.65 15.71
CA PRO A 188 11.93 -19.19 15.18
C PRO A 188 11.37 -18.09 16.09
N LEU A 189 11.11 -16.94 15.48
CA LEU A 189 10.51 -15.80 16.15
C LEU A 189 9.07 -16.16 16.51
N GLN A 190 8.82 -16.37 17.80
CA GLN A 190 7.47 -16.65 18.28
C GLN A 190 6.81 -15.35 18.73
N PRO A 191 5.64 -15.00 18.21
CA PRO A 191 4.88 -13.89 18.75
C PRO A 191 4.50 -14.22 20.19
N LYS A 192 4.98 -13.44 21.15
CA LYS A 192 4.63 -13.60 22.57
C LYS A 192 3.21 -13.12 22.90
N ARG A 193 2.61 -12.35 22.01
CA ARG A 193 1.21 -11.89 22.03
C ARG A 193 0.66 -11.63 20.64
N ALA A 194 -0.59 -11.70 20.59
CA ALA A 194 -1.62 -11.74 19.58
C ALA A 194 -1.67 -10.66 18.53
N ASN A 195 -0.71 -9.98 18.12
CA ASN A 195 -0.88 -8.96 17.08
C ASN A 195 0.04 -9.21 15.91
N PHE A 196 -0.48 -9.74 14.79
CA PHE A 196 0.05 -9.69 13.42
C PHE A 196 1.55 -9.43 13.25
N GLN A 197 2.35 -9.82 14.23
CA GLN A 197 3.78 -9.61 14.19
C GLN A 197 4.41 -10.73 13.39
N ASN A 198 4.23 -10.63 12.07
CA ASN A 198 4.96 -11.45 11.17
C ASN A 198 6.35 -10.85 11.05
N TYR A 199 7.28 -11.43 11.77
CA TYR A 199 8.65 -10.98 11.79
C TYR A 199 9.37 -11.45 10.52
N VAL A 200 10.28 -10.62 10.06
CA VAL A 200 11.28 -11.04 9.10
C VAL A 200 12.27 -11.95 9.83
N ASP A 201 12.43 -13.17 9.36
CA ASP A 201 13.33 -14.15 9.99
C ASP A 201 14.76 -13.96 9.52
N GLU A 202 14.96 -13.56 8.28
CA GLU A 202 16.25 -13.38 7.66
C GLU A 202 16.26 -12.19 6.70
N VAL A 203 17.39 -11.49 6.65
CA VAL A 203 17.68 -10.45 5.66
C VAL A 203 19.04 -10.70 5.04
N ALA A 204 19.18 -10.48 3.75
CA ALA A 204 20.47 -10.47 3.07
C ALA A 204 20.72 -9.12 2.40
N VAL A 205 21.87 -8.54 2.68
CA VAL A 205 22.41 -7.33 2.06
C VAL A 205 23.55 -7.77 1.17
N LEU A 206 23.35 -7.75 -0.12
CA LEU A 206 24.22 -8.41 -1.09
C LEU A 206 24.70 -7.48 -2.18
N ALA A 207 25.88 -7.75 -2.69
CA ALA A 207 26.44 -7.12 -3.87
C ALA A 207 26.77 -8.18 -4.93
N GLN A 208 26.65 -7.81 -6.19
CA GLN A 208 27.06 -8.65 -7.33
C GLN A 208 28.50 -8.34 -7.71
N THR A 209 29.38 -9.31 -7.52
CA THR A 209 30.79 -9.18 -7.91
C THR A 209 31.01 -9.48 -9.39
N ASP A 210 32.02 -8.86 -9.96
CA ASP A 210 32.59 -9.19 -11.26
C ASP A 210 34.13 -9.19 -11.20
N SER A 211 34.79 -9.48 -12.31
CA SER A 211 36.26 -9.56 -12.38
C SER A 211 36.98 -8.22 -12.12
N THR A 212 36.26 -7.10 -12.09
CA THR A 212 36.81 -5.75 -11.91
C THR A 212 36.53 -5.15 -10.54
N THR A 213 35.73 -5.85 -9.72
CA THR A 213 35.32 -5.37 -8.40
C THR A 213 35.87 -6.24 -7.28
N ARG A 214 36.31 -5.60 -6.19
CA ARG A 214 36.67 -6.26 -4.94
C ARG A 214 35.54 -6.04 -3.93
N LEU A 215 35.10 -7.12 -3.32
CA LEU A 215 34.08 -7.10 -2.27
C LEU A 215 34.73 -7.05 -0.90
N SER A 216 34.16 -6.24 0.00
CA SER A 216 34.40 -6.31 1.45
C SER A 216 33.07 -6.21 2.20
N ALA A 217 33.01 -6.75 3.41
CA ALA A 217 31.80 -6.79 4.21
C ALA A 217 32.08 -6.48 5.67
N LEU A 218 31.14 -5.79 6.30
CA LEU A 218 31.09 -5.50 7.73
C LEU A 218 29.88 -6.21 8.30
N THR A 219 30.13 -7.27 9.09
CA THR A 219 29.06 -8.14 9.60
C THR A 219 28.23 -7.46 10.67
N ALA A 220 28.85 -6.67 11.55
CA ALA A 220 28.14 -5.93 12.59
C ALA A 220 28.85 -4.63 12.94
N TYR A 221 28.06 -3.57 13.15
CA TYR A 221 28.53 -2.32 13.74
C TYR A 221 27.40 -1.68 14.57
N ASP A 222 27.76 -0.98 15.65
CA ASP A 222 26.81 -0.26 16.50
C ASP A 222 26.32 1.01 15.78
N LEU A 223 25.03 1.22 15.70
CA LEU A 223 24.45 2.40 15.04
C LEU A 223 24.73 3.71 15.81
N ALA A 224 24.98 3.62 17.11
CA ALA A 224 25.28 4.78 17.95
C ALA A 224 26.78 5.09 18.02
N ALA A 225 27.64 4.07 17.85
CA ALA A 225 29.09 4.15 18.05
C ALA A 225 29.89 3.46 16.93
N GLY A 226 29.39 3.51 15.69
CA GLY A 226 29.99 2.82 14.56
C GLY A 226 31.17 3.53 13.88
N ASP A 227 31.69 4.61 14.43
CA ASP A 227 32.76 5.41 13.79
C ASP A 227 34.02 4.60 13.52
N GLU A 228 34.46 3.78 14.49
CA GLU A 228 35.61 2.90 14.35
C GLU A 228 35.41 1.84 13.28
N ALA A 229 34.23 1.23 13.22
CA ALA A 229 33.91 0.20 12.23
C ALA A 229 33.93 0.71 10.77
N TRP A 230 33.66 1.99 10.58
CA TRP A 230 33.70 2.65 9.27
C TRP A 230 35.07 3.32 8.96
N GLU A 231 36.02 3.33 9.88
CA GLU A 231 37.31 3.98 9.67
C GLU A 231 38.11 3.38 8.51
N ALA A 232 38.16 2.06 8.42
CA ALA A 232 38.86 1.38 7.31
C ALA A 232 38.23 1.74 5.95
N PHE A 233 36.90 1.77 5.86
CA PHE A 233 36.22 2.17 4.65
C PHE A 233 36.49 3.63 4.28
N ARG A 234 36.47 4.56 5.25
CA ARG A 234 36.84 5.97 5.01
C ARG A 234 38.27 6.13 4.49
N ARG A 235 39.19 5.31 5.01
CA ARG A 235 40.60 5.38 4.65
C ARG A 235 40.92 4.79 3.29
N ASN A 236 40.33 3.65 2.93
CA ASN A 236 40.73 2.89 1.74
C ASN A 236 39.58 2.35 0.88
N GLY A 237 38.31 2.62 1.20
CA GLY A 237 37.15 2.16 0.46
C GLY A 237 36.80 0.67 0.68
N GLU A 238 37.34 0.04 1.70
CA GLU A 238 37.10 -1.36 2.03
C GLU A 238 36.89 -1.53 3.54
N PHE A 239 36.02 -2.43 3.93
CA PHE A 239 35.90 -2.86 5.31
C PHE A 239 37.03 -3.82 5.66
N GLU A 240 37.50 -3.78 6.88
CA GLU A 240 38.44 -4.79 7.37
C GLU A 240 37.75 -6.16 7.41
N ALA A 241 38.50 -7.20 7.03
CA ALA A 241 37.97 -8.55 7.06
C ALA A 241 37.59 -8.90 8.50
N THR A 242 36.30 -9.14 8.72
CA THR A 242 35.85 -9.76 9.96
C THR A 242 36.07 -11.25 9.87
N ASP A 243 36.43 -11.88 11.01
CA ASP A 243 36.50 -13.33 11.10
C ASP A 243 35.23 -13.96 10.46
N ASP A 244 35.39 -15.10 9.76
CA ASP A 244 34.27 -15.84 9.13
C ASP A 244 33.23 -16.34 10.14
N GLY A 245 33.29 -15.85 11.36
CA GLY A 245 32.40 -16.15 12.46
C GLY A 245 31.03 -15.49 12.34
N VAL A 246 30.14 -15.91 13.23
CA VAL A 246 28.83 -15.31 13.43
C VAL A 246 28.96 -14.13 14.40
N ALA A 247 28.63 -12.93 13.95
CA ALA A 247 28.62 -11.75 14.78
C ALA A 247 27.24 -11.55 15.43
N LEU A 248 27.20 -11.18 16.70
CA LEU A 248 25.97 -10.78 17.40
C LEU A 248 25.57 -9.38 16.92
N LEU A 249 24.33 -9.23 16.43
CA LEU A 249 23.77 -7.95 16.00
C LEU A 249 22.99 -7.24 17.11
N SER A 250 22.04 -7.94 17.72
CA SER A 250 21.17 -7.36 18.72
C SER A 250 20.78 -8.38 19.78
N THR A 251 20.55 -7.91 21.01
CA THR A 251 19.93 -8.66 22.10
C THR A 251 18.64 -8.00 22.55
N PRO A 252 17.69 -8.75 23.14
CA PRO A 252 16.47 -8.16 23.67
C PRO A 252 16.75 -6.99 24.62
N GLY A 253 16.28 -5.80 24.24
CA GLY A 253 16.42 -4.60 25.06
C GLY A 253 17.72 -3.81 24.90
N GLU A 254 18.67 -4.29 24.11
CA GLU A 254 19.98 -3.65 23.93
C GLU A 254 20.24 -3.20 22.48
N LYS A 255 21.46 -2.76 22.23
CA LYS A 255 22.06 -2.13 21.05
C LYS A 255 21.35 -2.38 19.72
N ARG A 256 21.30 -1.31 18.94
CA ARG A 256 20.90 -1.34 17.54
C ARG A 256 22.15 -1.45 16.70
N CYS A 257 22.25 -2.52 15.90
CA CYS A 257 23.37 -2.75 15.00
C CYS A 257 22.95 -2.75 13.55
N GLY A 258 23.91 -2.60 12.67
CA GLY A 258 23.78 -2.73 11.22
C GLY A 258 24.87 -3.58 10.63
N SER A 259 24.71 -3.93 9.37
CA SER A 259 25.72 -4.61 8.53
C SER A 259 25.94 -3.80 7.27
N ALA A 260 27.08 -3.98 6.60
CA ALA A 260 27.32 -3.31 5.32
C ALA A 260 28.11 -4.22 4.37
N VAL A 261 27.95 -3.95 3.07
CA VAL A 261 28.73 -4.57 2.00
C VAL A 261 29.24 -3.49 1.07
N ALA A 262 30.48 -3.60 0.63
CA ALA A 262 31.10 -2.64 -0.29
C ALA A 262 31.70 -3.34 -1.51
N LEU A 263 31.60 -2.66 -2.64
CA LEU A 263 32.29 -3.01 -3.88
C LEU A 263 33.27 -1.88 -4.23
N LYS A 264 34.54 -2.23 -4.39
CA LYS A 264 35.62 -1.33 -4.79
C LYS A 264 36.13 -1.67 -6.18
N THR A 265 36.47 -0.64 -6.97
CA THR A 265 37.11 -0.78 -8.29
C THR A 265 38.03 0.43 -8.57
N THR A 266 38.73 0.38 -9.69
CA THR A 266 39.48 1.51 -10.23
C THR A 266 38.88 1.90 -11.59
N LEU A 267 38.57 3.17 -11.78
CA LEU A 267 38.01 3.72 -13.00
C LEU A 267 39.05 4.49 -13.79
N ARG A 268 38.93 4.44 -15.10
CA ARG A 268 39.66 5.34 -16.01
C ARG A 268 38.97 6.70 -16.06
N PRO A 269 39.66 7.76 -16.46
CA PRO A 269 39.02 9.06 -16.73
C PRO A 269 37.84 8.94 -17.71
N GLY A 270 36.67 9.48 -17.31
CA GLY A 270 35.44 9.43 -18.08
C GLY A 270 34.69 8.09 -18.05
N GLU A 271 35.19 7.09 -17.32
CA GLU A 271 34.57 5.77 -17.24
C GLU A 271 33.33 5.79 -16.37
N LYS A 272 32.31 5.01 -16.79
CA LYS A 272 31.07 4.74 -16.03
C LYS A 272 31.09 3.30 -15.52
N LYS A 273 30.69 3.14 -14.27
CA LYS A 273 30.54 1.83 -13.64
C LYS A 273 29.20 1.74 -12.92
N THR A 274 28.54 0.62 -13.08
CA THR A 274 27.33 0.28 -12.30
C THR A 274 27.69 -0.76 -11.26
N PHE A 275 27.49 -0.39 -10.00
CA PHE A 275 27.58 -1.30 -8.86
C PHE A 275 26.18 -1.83 -8.57
N ARG A 276 26.05 -3.15 -8.46
CA ARG A 276 24.76 -3.82 -8.31
C ARG A 276 24.61 -4.42 -6.92
N PHE A 277 23.52 -4.05 -6.28
CA PHE A 277 23.16 -4.55 -4.95
C PHE A 277 21.78 -5.20 -4.97
N MET A 278 21.54 -6.05 -3.98
CA MET A 278 20.26 -6.68 -3.71
C MET A 278 20.01 -6.68 -2.21
N LEU A 279 18.81 -6.26 -1.84
CA LEU A 279 18.23 -6.51 -0.52
C LEU A 279 17.20 -7.63 -0.68
N ALA A 280 17.33 -8.68 0.09
CA ALA A 280 16.36 -9.77 0.12
C ALA A 280 15.98 -10.09 1.57
N TRP A 281 14.70 -10.39 1.81
CA TRP A 281 14.23 -10.76 3.14
C TRP A 281 13.33 -11.97 3.05
N TYR A 282 13.34 -12.81 4.09
CA TYR A 282 12.58 -14.05 4.12
C TYR A 282 11.73 -14.14 5.38
N TYR A 283 10.44 -14.39 5.21
CA TYR A 283 9.43 -14.45 6.27
C TYR A 283 8.25 -15.32 5.80
N PRO A 284 8.42 -16.65 5.79
CA PRO A 284 7.46 -17.57 5.18
C PRO A 284 6.15 -17.69 5.94
N GLU A 285 6.17 -17.39 7.22
CA GLU A 285 5.02 -17.53 8.10
C GLU A 285 4.08 -16.34 8.05
N LEU A 286 2.81 -16.62 8.19
CA LEU A 286 1.75 -15.64 8.42
C LEU A 286 0.87 -16.22 9.52
N LYS A 287 1.30 -16.02 10.76
CA LYS A 287 0.60 -16.55 11.94
C LYS A 287 -0.36 -15.53 12.51
N VAL A 288 -1.49 -16.03 12.96
CA VAL A 288 -2.49 -15.28 13.70
C VAL A 288 -2.63 -15.93 15.09
N ASP A 289 -2.56 -15.14 16.15
CA ASP A 289 -2.74 -15.66 17.50
C ASP A 289 -4.23 -15.90 17.78
N ARG A 290 -4.54 -17.14 18.13
CA ARG A 290 -5.91 -17.58 18.45
C ARG A 290 -6.51 -16.92 19.70
N ARG A 291 -5.69 -16.41 20.60
CA ARG A 291 -6.15 -15.92 21.90
C ARG A 291 -6.85 -14.56 21.85
N SER A 292 -6.66 -13.83 20.77
CA SER A 292 -7.28 -12.51 20.57
C SER A 292 -8.55 -12.55 19.75
N ASP A 293 -8.89 -13.71 19.17
CA ASP A 293 -10.07 -13.83 18.32
C ASP A 293 -11.26 -14.35 19.13
N PRO A 294 -12.41 -13.68 19.13
CA PRO A 294 -13.67 -14.33 19.50
C PRO A 294 -13.86 -15.58 18.63
N PRO A 295 -14.34 -16.71 19.20
CA PRO A 295 -14.47 -17.97 18.45
C PRO A 295 -15.22 -17.88 17.13
N GLU A 296 -16.10 -16.91 16.99
CA GLU A 296 -16.91 -16.64 15.81
C GLU A 296 -16.15 -15.96 14.67
N PHE A 297 -14.94 -15.46 14.91
CA PHE A 297 -14.11 -14.78 13.90
C PHE A 297 -12.95 -15.62 13.37
N TYR A 298 -12.93 -16.91 13.70
CA TYR A 298 -11.87 -17.79 13.23
C TYR A 298 -11.88 -18.02 11.73
N TRP A 299 -10.78 -17.82 11.14
CA TRP A 299 -10.46 -18.47 9.88
C TRP A 299 -10.37 -19.98 10.13
N ALA A 300 -11.24 -20.73 9.49
CA ALA A 300 -11.31 -22.17 9.70
C ALA A 300 -9.94 -22.82 9.47
N GLY A 301 -9.35 -23.34 10.52
CA GLY A 301 -8.09 -24.07 10.46
C GLY A 301 -6.86 -23.38 11.02
N GLY A 302 -7.00 -22.18 11.55
CA GLY A 302 -6.02 -21.31 12.24
C GLY A 302 -4.62 -21.76 12.37
N SER A 303 -3.75 -20.93 12.39
CA SER A 303 -2.48 -20.57 12.94
C SER A 303 -1.39 -20.21 11.93
N ASP A 304 -1.24 -20.86 10.82
CA ASP A 304 -0.25 -20.46 9.82
C ASP A 304 -0.86 -20.47 8.42
N TYR A 305 -1.13 -19.28 7.92
CA TYR A 305 -1.64 -19.08 6.55
C TYR A 305 -0.51 -19.07 5.52
N GLY A 306 0.74 -18.94 5.95
CA GLY A 306 1.91 -18.81 5.12
C GLY A 306 1.87 -17.63 4.16
N ARG A 307 2.99 -17.36 3.52
CA ARG A 307 3.12 -16.33 2.49
C ARG A 307 3.12 -16.95 1.11
N TYR A 308 2.57 -16.25 0.11
CA TYR A 308 2.42 -16.76 -1.24
C TYR A 308 3.75 -17.16 -1.90
N PHE A 309 4.80 -16.35 -1.72
CA PHE A 309 6.12 -16.63 -2.28
C PHE A 309 6.73 -17.93 -1.74
N HIS A 310 6.31 -18.38 -0.56
CA HIS A 310 6.79 -19.65 0.02
C HIS A 310 6.32 -20.88 -0.77
N ASN A 311 5.34 -20.77 -1.66
CA ASN A 311 5.01 -21.84 -2.59
C ASN A 311 6.13 -22.13 -3.60
N PHE A 312 7.03 -21.19 -3.81
CA PHE A 312 8.06 -21.25 -4.85
C PHE A 312 9.48 -21.28 -4.28
N PHE A 313 9.67 -20.77 -3.07
CA PHE A 313 10.99 -20.61 -2.46
C PHE A 313 10.98 -21.16 -1.05
N SER A 314 11.80 -22.20 -0.82
CA SER A 314 11.91 -22.89 0.48
C SER A 314 12.85 -22.20 1.47
N GLY A 315 13.51 -21.12 1.09
CA GLY A 315 14.42 -20.35 1.93
C GLY A 315 15.06 -19.18 1.18
N LEU A 316 15.74 -18.33 1.93
CA LEU A 316 16.42 -17.14 1.42
C LEU A 316 17.37 -17.45 0.26
N SER A 317 18.11 -18.57 0.32
CA SER A 317 19.05 -18.96 -0.74
C SER A 317 18.37 -19.19 -2.09
N SER A 318 17.21 -19.87 -2.10
CA SER A 318 16.46 -20.10 -3.35
C SER A 318 15.89 -18.83 -3.92
N LEU A 319 15.42 -17.92 -3.06
CA LEU A 319 14.92 -16.61 -3.42
C LEU A 319 16.03 -15.73 -4.04
N VAL A 320 17.19 -15.65 -3.38
CA VAL A 320 18.32 -14.84 -3.85
C VAL A 320 18.85 -15.34 -5.18
N ARG A 321 19.04 -16.66 -5.36
CA ARG A 321 19.45 -17.23 -6.65
C ARG A 321 18.48 -16.88 -7.77
N TYR A 322 17.19 -17.03 -7.52
CA TYR A 322 16.16 -16.66 -8.49
C TYR A 322 16.22 -15.17 -8.82
N GLY A 323 16.26 -14.31 -7.81
CA GLY A 323 16.37 -12.88 -8.00
C GLY A 323 17.62 -12.46 -8.79
N ALA A 324 18.78 -13.07 -8.50
CA ALA A 324 20.03 -12.78 -9.21
C ALA A 324 19.99 -13.23 -10.68
N CYS A 325 19.49 -14.44 -10.94
CA CYS A 325 19.38 -14.98 -12.30
C CYS A 325 18.37 -14.23 -13.17
N GLU A 326 17.26 -13.82 -12.58
CA GLU A 326 16.12 -13.23 -13.29
C GLU A 326 16.08 -11.69 -13.21
N ARG A 327 17.07 -11.05 -12.60
CA ARG A 327 17.12 -9.61 -12.34
C ARG A 327 16.72 -8.76 -13.55
N GLU A 328 17.36 -8.97 -14.69
CA GLU A 328 17.14 -8.18 -15.90
C GLU A 328 15.70 -8.34 -16.40
N ARG A 329 15.19 -9.56 -16.43
CA ARG A 329 13.80 -9.83 -16.82
C ARG A 329 12.80 -9.20 -15.85
N LEU A 330 13.00 -9.36 -14.55
CA LEU A 330 12.11 -8.84 -13.52
C LEU A 330 12.02 -7.31 -13.59
N CYS A 331 13.16 -6.62 -13.72
CA CYS A 331 13.18 -5.16 -13.85
C CYS A 331 12.60 -4.72 -15.20
N ALA A 332 12.94 -5.38 -16.31
CA ALA A 332 12.40 -5.02 -17.63
C ALA A 332 10.88 -5.18 -17.70
N GLN A 333 10.33 -6.27 -17.19
CA GLN A 333 8.88 -6.50 -17.17
C GLN A 333 8.15 -5.54 -16.21
N THR A 334 8.81 -5.09 -15.16
CA THR A 334 8.26 -4.04 -14.28
C THR A 334 8.16 -2.70 -15.03
N VAL A 335 9.11 -2.38 -15.90
CA VAL A 335 9.04 -1.19 -16.76
C VAL A 335 7.96 -1.34 -17.84
N GLU A 336 7.80 -2.53 -18.38
CA GLU A 336 6.95 -2.84 -19.53
C GLU A 336 5.49 -2.46 -19.31
N TRP A 337 4.90 -2.80 -18.17
CA TRP A 337 3.50 -2.47 -17.91
C TRP A 337 3.27 -0.96 -17.69
N GLN A 338 4.32 -0.23 -17.31
CA GLN A 338 4.25 1.24 -17.11
C GLN A 338 4.37 2.00 -18.41
N ARG A 339 5.03 1.42 -19.41
CA ARG A 339 5.33 2.06 -20.68
C ARG A 339 4.11 2.66 -21.39
N PRO A 340 2.97 1.95 -21.54
CA PRO A 340 1.80 2.53 -22.22
C PRO A 340 1.27 3.80 -21.54
N VAL A 341 1.41 3.90 -20.22
CA VAL A 341 1.02 5.09 -19.46
C VAL A 341 2.03 6.21 -19.69
N LEU A 342 3.34 5.91 -19.60
CA LEU A 342 4.41 6.90 -19.72
C LEU A 342 4.52 7.49 -21.15
N GLU A 343 4.27 6.67 -22.16
CA GLU A 343 4.29 7.07 -23.58
C GLU A 343 2.95 7.69 -24.05
N SER A 344 1.92 7.69 -23.20
CA SER A 344 0.64 8.30 -23.55
C SER A 344 0.73 9.82 -23.70
N THR A 345 -0.31 10.44 -24.27
CA THR A 345 -0.44 11.90 -24.38
C THR A 345 -0.98 12.58 -23.12
N LEU A 346 -1.14 11.84 -22.03
CA LEU A 346 -1.57 12.38 -20.73
C LEU A 346 -0.52 13.34 -20.17
N PRO A 347 -0.92 14.34 -19.38
CA PRO A 347 0.02 15.19 -18.65
C PRO A 347 0.91 14.36 -17.70
N ASP A 348 2.17 14.75 -17.51
CA ASP A 348 3.15 13.96 -16.76
C ASP A 348 2.72 13.74 -15.29
N TRP A 349 2.18 14.76 -14.63
CA TRP A 349 1.65 14.62 -13.27
C TRP A 349 0.57 13.54 -13.17
N TYR A 350 -0.26 13.38 -14.20
CA TYR A 350 -1.32 12.37 -14.21
C TYR A 350 -0.77 10.97 -14.51
N LYS A 351 0.23 10.86 -15.40
CA LYS A 351 0.96 9.61 -15.64
C LYS A 351 1.59 9.08 -14.34
N PHE A 352 2.28 9.97 -13.60
CA PHE A 352 2.89 9.60 -12.33
C PHE A 352 1.84 9.19 -11.28
N LYS A 353 0.74 9.93 -11.20
CA LYS A 353 -0.36 9.58 -10.30
C LYS A 353 -0.95 8.20 -10.61
N LEU A 354 -1.20 7.89 -11.89
CA LEU A 354 -1.73 6.59 -12.31
C LEU A 354 -0.79 5.43 -11.95
N ILE A 355 0.51 5.59 -12.15
CA ILE A 355 1.48 4.55 -11.81
C ILE A 355 1.62 4.43 -10.29
N ASN A 356 1.76 5.54 -9.60
CA ASN A 356 2.00 5.54 -8.16
C ASN A 356 0.78 5.10 -7.35
N SER A 357 -0.45 5.21 -7.89
CA SER A 357 -1.66 4.69 -7.21
C SER A 357 -1.61 3.19 -6.91
N GLY A 358 -0.73 2.44 -7.60
CA GLY A 358 -0.50 1.03 -7.33
C GLY A 358 0.26 0.71 -6.04
N TYR A 359 0.79 1.71 -5.31
CA TYR A 359 1.63 1.47 -4.13
C TYR A 359 0.94 0.66 -3.02
N VAL A 360 -0.38 0.77 -2.90
CA VAL A 360 -1.20 0.06 -1.90
C VAL A 360 -1.06 -1.46 -1.99
N ILE A 361 -0.66 -2.00 -3.16
CA ILE A 361 -0.40 -3.44 -3.30
C ILE A 361 0.72 -3.93 -2.38
N TYR A 362 1.70 -3.08 -2.07
CA TYR A 362 2.79 -3.43 -1.17
C TYR A 362 2.57 -2.95 0.26
N THR A 363 1.82 -1.87 0.46
CA THR A 363 1.63 -1.30 1.79
C THR A 363 0.45 -1.90 2.53
N ASN A 364 -0.65 -2.21 1.84
CA ASN A 364 -1.93 -2.54 2.47
C ASN A 364 -2.43 -3.96 2.16
N MET A 365 -1.80 -4.67 1.22
CA MET A 365 -2.26 -6.01 0.85
C MET A 365 -1.62 -7.09 1.71
N ILE A 366 -2.43 -8.05 2.14
CA ILE A 366 -1.98 -9.33 2.69
C ILE A 366 -2.34 -10.43 1.69
N LEU A 367 -1.33 -11.18 1.28
CA LEU A 367 -1.47 -12.30 0.35
C LEU A 367 -0.97 -13.58 1.03
N ASN A 368 -1.89 -14.51 1.29
CA ASN A 368 -1.57 -15.76 1.95
C ASN A 368 -1.05 -16.83 0.98
N LYS A 369 -0.62 -17.96 1.53
CA LYS A 369 -0.07 -19.09 0.74
C LYS A 369 -1.08 -19.69 -0.23
N LYS A 370 -2.38 -19.63 0.06
CA LYS A 370 -3.44 -20.12 -0.83
C LYS A 370 -3.68 -19.18 -2.03
N GLY A 371 -3.25 -17.93 -1.93
CA GLY A 371 -3.53 -16.89 -2.91
C GLY A 371 -4.75 -16.05 -2.58
N ASP A 372 -5.27 -16.17 -1.35
CA ASP A 372 -6.31 -15.27 -0.88
C ASP A 372 -5.70 -13.92 -0.50
N VAL A 373 -6.43 -12.88 -0.80
CA VAL A 373 -6.02 -11.49 -0.57
C VAL A 373 -7.02 -10.78 0.32
N THR A 374 -6.48 -9.94 1.18
CA THR A 374 -7.22 -8.84 1.78
C THR A 374 -6.44 -7.55 1.62
N VAL A 375 -7.14 -6.48 1.25
CA VAL A 375 -6.59 -5.13 1.28
C VAL A 375 -7.04 -4.47 2.57
N ASN A 376 -6.08 -4.13 3.42
CA ASN A 376 -6.38 -3.54 4.71
C ASN A 376 -6.56 -2.04 4.57
N GLU A 377 -7.55 -1.52 5.26
CA GLU A 377 -7.77 -0.10 5.38
C GLU A 377 -6.61 0.54 6.14
N GLY A 378 -5.97 1.53 5.50
CA GLY A 378 -4.87 2.28 6.11
C GLY A 378 -5.41 3.30 7.11
N GLY A 379 -4.74 3.51 8.26
CA GLY A 379 -5.04 4.60 9.19
C GLY A 379 -6.18 4.37 10.17
N MET A 380 -7.14 3.54 9.87
CA MET A 380 -8.35 3.34 10.67
C MET A 380 -8.48 1.90 11.16
N GLY A 381 -8.56 1.68 12.43
CA GLY A 381 -9.06 0.51 13.14
C GLY A 381 -8.60 -0.89 12.71
N GLY A 382 -7.77 -1.02 11.67
CA GLY A 382 -7.28 -2.32 11.22
C GLY A 382 -8.31 -3.20 10.53
N LEU A 383 -9.26 -2.61 9.82
CA LEU A 383 -10.24 -3.35 9.04
C LEU A 383 -9.57 -4.05 7.85
N ALA A 384 -9.94 -5.31 7.62
CA ALA A 384 -9.45 -6.11 6.53
C ALA A 384 -10.53 -6.27 5.46
N GLY A 385 -10.22 -5.88 4.23
CA GLY A 385 -11.13 -5.96 3.11
C GLY A 385 -12.34 -5.06 3.26
N THR A 386 -12.16 -3.75 3.32
CA THR A 386 -13.23 -2.77 3.42
C THR A 386 -13.91 -2.57 2.07
N MET A 387 -15.20 -2.91 1.97
CA MET A 387 -15.91 -3.03 0.69
C MET A 387 -16.20 -1.68 0.03
N ASP A 388 -16.62 -0.69 0.79
CA ASP A 388 -16.96 0.65 0.29
C ASP A 388 -15.77 1.37 -0.35
N GLN A 389 -14.55 1.11 0.12
CA GLN A 389 -13.34 1.69 -0.45
C GLN A 389 -12.91 1.04 -1.76
N ARG A 390 -13.38 -0.17 -2.06
CA ARG A 390 -12.97 -0.90 -3.27
C ARG A 390 -13.31 -0.17 -4.56
N ILE A 391 -14.44 0.54 -4.62
CA ILE A 391 -14.87 1.27 -5.82
C ILE A 391 -13.80 2.27 -6.28
N SER A 392 -13.12 2.92 -5.34
CA SER A 392 -12.09 3.93 -5.62
C SER A 392 -10.67 3.36 -5.66
N SER A 393 -10.34 2.41 -4.77
CA SER A 393 -8.98 1.92 -4.58
C SER A 393 -8.62 0.68 -5.41
N HIS A 394 -9.59 -0.09 -5.91
CA HIS A 394 -9.36 -1.36 -6.59
C HIS A 394 -9.32 -1.33 -8.13
N PRO A 395 -9.53 -0.24 -8.87
CA PRO A 395 -9.38 -0.25 -10.33
C PRO A 395 -8.01 -0.74 -10.80
N PHE A 396 -6.96 -0.46 -10.03
CA PHE A 396 -5.61 -0.94 -10.30
C PHE A 396 -5.52 -2.48 -10.19
N TYR A 397 -6.04 -3.05 -9.10
CA TYR A 397 -6.03 -4.50 -8.89
C TYR A 397 -6.87 -5.22 -9.94
N GLN A 398 -8.06 -4.73 -10.18
CA GLN A 398 -8.98 -5.31 -11.16
C GLN A 398 -8.34 -5.37 -12.55
N LYS A 399 -7.60 -4.34 -12.94
CA LYS A 399 -6.95 -4.27 -14.24
C LYS A 399 -5.68 -5.12 -14.33
N PHE A 400 -4.79 -5.01 -13.36
CA PHE A 400 -3.43 -5.57 -13.45
C PHE A 400 -3.25 -6.87 -12.65
N PHE A 401 -4.16 -7.16 -11.73
CA PHE A 401 -4.11 -8.32 -10.86
C PHE A 401 -5.51 -8.91 -10.64
N THR A 402 -6.25 -9.11 -11.71
CA THR A 402 -7.65 -9.59 -11.71
C THR A 402 -7.86 -10.79 -10.80
N ARG A 403 -6.92 -11.76 -10.80
CA ARG A 403 -7.01 -12.94 -9.92
C ARG A 403 -6.99 -12.58 -8.43
N LEU A 404 -6.16 -11.61 -8.03
CA LEU A 404 -6.09 -11.16 -6.63
C LEU A 404 -7.37 -10.41 -6.25
N ASP A 405 -7.81 -9.51 -7.11
CA ASP A 405 -9.07 -8.79 -6.90
C ASP A 405 -10.26 -9.74 -6.74
N ARG A 406 -10.37 -10.73 -7.62
CA ARG A 406 -11.40 -11.76 -7.53
C ARG A 406 -11.36 -12.57 -6.24
N SER A 407 -10.17 -12.88 -5.71
CA SER A 407 -10.08 -13.68 -4.48
C SER A 407 -10.75 -12.96 -3.30
N GLU A 408 -10.59 -11.65 -3.18
CA GLU A 408 -11.27 -10.87 -2.16
C GLU A 408 -12.77 -10.70 -2.45
N MET A 409 -13.14 -10.46 -3.71
CA MET A 409 -14.55 -10.41 -4.15
C MET A 409 -15.30 -11.70 -3.83
N MET A 410 -14.65 -12.87 -3.97
CA MET A 410 -15.24 -14.17 -3.62
C MET A 410 -15.47 -14.30 -2.12
N ILE A 411 -14.53 -13.82 -1.29
CA ILE A 411 -14.69 -13.82 0.17
C ILE A 411 -15.91 -13.00 0.56
N PHE A 412 -16.11 -11.81 -0.01
CA PHE A 412 -17.30 -11.00 0.22
C PHE A 412 -18.58 -11.69 -0.24
N ALA A 413 -18.56 -12.35 -1.41
CA ALA A 413 -19.71 -13.10 -1.90
C ALA A 413 -20.10 -14.26 -0.97
N ASP A 414 -19.11 -15.00 -0.49
CA ASP A 414 -19.34 -16.14 0.42
C ASP A 414 -19.80 -15.66 1.80
N ALA A 415 -19.46 -14.42 2.16
CA ALA A 415 -19.90 -13.75 3.38
C ALA A 415 -21.25 -13.01 3.25
N GLN A 416 -21.89 -13.01 2.07
CA GLN A 416 -23.19 -12.36 1.88
C GLN A 416 -24.20 -12.82 2.90
N GLN A 417 -24.84 -11.88 3.58
CA GLN A 417 -25.78 -12.16 4.67
C GLN A 417 -27.12 -12.67 4.15
N THR A 418 -27.93 -13.28 5.03
CA THR A 418 -29.23 -13.85 4.68
C THR A 418 -30.22 -12.85 4.10
N ARG A 419 -30.08 -11.56 4.43
CA ARG A 419 -30.86 -10.46 3.86
C ARG A 419 -30.46 -10.11 2.43
N GLY A 420 -29.31 -10.59 1.97
CA GLY A 420 -28.75 -10.27 0.65
C GLY A 420 -27.70 -9.16 0.64
N ASN A 421 -27.45 -8.48 1.76
CA ASN A 421 -26.43 -7.45 1.84
C ASN A 421 -25.02 -8.02 1.85
N ILE A 422 -24.11 -7.28 1.28
CA ILE A 422 -22.66 -7.50 1.38
C ILE A 422 -22.18 -6.79 2.65
N THR A 423 -21.32 -7.46 3.40
CA THR A 423 -20.74 -6.90 4.63
C THR A 423 -19.78 -5.74 4.33
N HIS A 424 -19.62 -4.84 5.31
CA HIS A 424 -18.71 -3.70 5.20
C HIS A 424 -17.26 -4.18 5.08
N PHE A 425 -16.83 -5.13 5.92
CA PHE A 425 -15.49 -5.70 5.89
C PHE A 425 -15.52 -7.21 6.18
N ILE A 426 -14.43 -7.90 5.86
CA ILE A 426 -14.33 -9.36 5.96
C ILE A 426 -13.43 -9.84 7.08
N GLY A 427 -12.88 -8.95 7.85
CA GLY A 427 -12.07 -9.27 9.01
C GLY A 427 -11.57 -8.03 9.71
N HIS A 428 -10.96 -8.25 10.87
CA HIS A 428 -10.33 -7.20 11.63
C HIS A 428 -8.85 -7.48 11.75
N TYR A 429 -8.02 -6.47 11.48
CA TYR A 429 -6.57 -6.61 11.47
C TYR A 429 -5.99 -7.06 12.82
N TYR A 430 -6.61 -6.64 13.91
CA TYR A 430 -6.21 -7.01 15.27
C TYR A 430 -6.72 -8.36 15.72
N PHE A 431 -7.82 -8.83 15.15
CA PHE A 431 -8.52 -10.04 15.60
C PHE A 431 -8.39 -11.21 14.63
N GLY A 432 -7.56 -11.07 13.61
CA GLY A 432 -7.37 -12.10 12.62
C GLY A 432 -7.93 -11.71 11.25
N MET A 433 -7.32 -12.25 10.20
CA MET A 433 -7.83 -12.14 8.84
C MET A 433 -9.01 -13.12 8.70
N GLY A 434 -10.16 -12.69 9.21
CA GLY A 434 -11.34 -13.52 9.14
C GLY A 434 -11.95 -13.48 7.74
N THR A 435 -12.14 -14.63 7.14
CA THR A 435 -13.10 -14.84 6.07
C THR A 435 -14.49 -15.04 6.65
N VAL A 436 -14.65 -14.94 7.93
CA VAL A 436 -15.91 -15.22 8.58
C VAL A 436 -16.80 -14.04 8.34
N GLY A 437 -17.64 -14.24 7.36
CA GLY A 437 -18.67 -13.32 7.02
C GLY A 437 -19.26 -12.64 8.19
N GLY A 438 -18.84 -11.43 8.34
CA GLY A 438 -19.53 -10.39 8.98
C GLY A 438 -20.49 -10.78 10.09
N ARG A 439 -20.01 -11.48 11.08
CA ARG A 439 -20.62 -11.40 12.40
C ARG A 439 -19.98 -10.30 13.23
N ILE A 440 -19.61 -9.23 12.59
CA ILE A 440 -19.73 -8.00 13.32
C ILE A 440 -21.23 -7.74 13.29
N PRO A 441 -21.90 -7.78 14.45
CA PRO A 441 -23.31 -7.47 14.52
C PRO A 441 -23.44 -6.00 14.24
N THR A 442 -23.41 -5.66 12.98
CA THR A 442 -23.43 -4.29 12.62
C THR A 442 -24.78 -4.03 12.06
N GLU A 443 -25.47 -3.25 12.78
CA GLU A 443 -26.35 -2.26 12.22
C GLU A 443 -25.71 -1.56 11.00
N GLU A 444 -24.41 -1.61 10.82
CA GLU A 444 -23.56 -1.16 9.71
C GLU A 444 -23.73 -1.95 8.40
N GLY A 445 -24.34 -3.10 8.41
CA GLY A 445 -24.68 -3.87 7.20
C GLY A 445 -25.71 -3.21 6.27
N TRP A 446 -26.06 -1.96 6.52
CA TRP A 446 -27.08 -1.18 5.80
C TRP A 446 -26.48 -0.21 4.77
N MET A 447 -25.20 -0.34 4.51
CA MET A 447 -24.52 0.51 3.55
C MET A 447 -24.90 0.13 2.11
N ILE A 448 -25.45 1.11 1.39
CA ILE A 448 -25.91 0.97 0.01
C ILE A 448 -24.73 0.66 -0.91
N ASP A 449 -23.62 1.34 -0.71
CA ASP A 449 -22.43 1.24 -1.56
C ASP A 449 -21.62 -0.03 -1.33
N ASN A 450 -21.69 -0.70 -0.20
CA ASN A 450 -21.10 -2.02 -0.02
C ASN A 450 -21.74 -3.05 -0.96
N THR A 451 -23.04 -3.15 -0.92
CA THR A 451 -23.78 -4.08 -1.77
C THR A 451 -23.76 -3.63 -3.23
N GLY A 452 -24.00 -2.35 -3.48
CA GLY A 452 -23.96 -1.77 -4.82
C GLY A 452 -22.57 -1.84 -5.44
N GLY A 453 -21.54 -1.50 -4.67
CA GLY A 453 -20.14 -1.54 -5.10
C GLY A 453 -19.66 -2.93 -5.47
N TRP A 454 -20.05 -3.95 -4.70
CA TRP A 454 -19.75 -5.34 -5.02
C TRP A 454 -20.41 -5.76 -6.36
N ILE A 455 -21.68 -5.40 -6.58
CA ILE A 455 -22.39 -5.68 -7.83
C ILE A 455 -21.72 -4.98 -9.02
N ILE A 456 -21.35 -3.71 -8.85
CA ILE A 456 -20.65 -2.91 -9.87
C ILE A 456 -19.33 -3.57 -10.26
N GLN A 457 -18.52 -3.97 -9.28
CA GLN A 457 -17.22 -4.56 -9.53
C GLN A 457 -17.31 -5.94 -10.19
N LEU A 458 -18.29 -6.77 -9.81
CA LEU A 458 -18.54 -8.05 -10.45
C LEU A 458 -18.94 -7.89 -11.93
N ALA A 459 -19.86 -6.95 -12.22
CA ALA A 459 -20.28 -6.67 -13.59
C ALA A 459 -19.10 -6.14 -14.43
N LYS A 460 -18.28 -5.26 -13.85
CA LYS A 460 -17.10 -4.71 -14.52
C LYS A 460 -16.03 -5.77 -14.80
N ASP A 461 -15.78 -6.67 -13.83
CA ASP A 461 -14.86 -7.80 -14.03
C ASP A 461 -15.33 -8.68 -15.20
N TYR A 462 -16.63 -9.03 -15.24
CA TYR A 462 -17.19 -9.79 -16.35
C TYR A 462 -17.00 -9.11 -17.71
N GLU A 463 -17.29 -7.81 -17.82
CA GLU A 463 -17.10 -7.08 -19.08
C GLU A 463 -15.63 -7.02 -19.53
N GLN A 464 -14.70 -6.97 -18.57
CA GLN A 464 -13.26 -6.97 -18.87
C GLN A 464 -12.74 -8.34 -19.31
N THR A 465 -13.27 -9.41 -18.74
CA THR A 465 -12.69 -10.75 -18.88
C THR A 465 -13.53 -11.69 -19.77
N GLY A 466 -14.83 -11.43 -19.90
CA GLY A 466 -15.77 -12.34 -20.56
C GLY A 466 -16.00 -13.65 -19.80
N ASP A 467 -15.59 -13.75 -18.53
CA ASP A 467 -15.63 -14.99 -17.76
C ASP A 467 -17.05 -15.31 -17.29
N MET A 468 -17.75 -16.08 -18.11
CA MET A 468 -19.12 -16.54 -17.86
C MET A 468 -19.22 -17.55 -16.71
N GLU A 469 -18.17 -18.31 -16.42
CA GLU A 469 -18.18 -19.26 -15.31
C GLU A 469 -18.21 -18.52 -13.99
N TYR A 470 -17.32 -17.54 -13.84
CA TYR A 470 -17.28 -16.65 -12.69
C TYR A 470 -18.61 -15.89 -12.52
N LEU A 471 -19.16 -15.34 -13.60
CA LEU A 471 -20.43 -14.62 -13.54
C LEU A 471 -21.58 -15.53 -13.08
N ARG A 472 -21.74 -16.72 -13.68
CA ARG A 472 -22.80 -17.68 -13.33
C ARG A 472 -22.73 -18.09 -11.86
N ARG A 473 -21.52 -18.28 -11.33
CA ARG A 473 -21.31 -18.65 -9.92
C ARG A 473 -21.89 -17.60 -8.97
N TYR A 474 -21.83 -16.33 -9.31
CA TYR A 474 -22.17 -15.24 -8.41
C TYR A 474 -23.41 -14.43 -8.80
N ALA A 475 -24.05 -14.69 -9.96
CA ALA A 475 -25.25 -13.97 -10.41
C ALA A 475 -26.39 -14.02 -9.37
N GLY A 476 -26.59 -15.16 -8.71
CA GLY A 476 -27.58 -15.28 -7.63
C GLY A 476 -27.31 -14.33 -6.45
N ARG A 477 -26.04 -14.07 -6.14
CA ARG A 477 -25.65 -13.11 -5.10
C ARG A 477 -25.99 -11.67 -5.51
N VAL A 478 -25.84 -11.34 -6.81
CA VAL A 478 -26.26 -10.05 -7.37
C VAL A 478 -27.75 -9.85 -7.17
N TYR A 479 -28.57 -10.85 -7.52
CA TYR A 479 -30.03 -10.74 -7.41
C TYR A 479 -30.47 -10.58 -5.96
N ASN A 480 -29.87 -11.34 -5.04
CA ASN A 480 -30.13 -11.16 -3.60
C ASN A 480 -29.75 -9.76 -3.11
N GLY A 481 -28.62 -9.23 -3.57
CA GLY A 481 -28.18 -7.87 -3.25
C GLY A 481 -29.14 -6.80 -3.78
N MET A 482 -29.67 -6.98 -5.00
CA MET A 482 -30.68 -6.07 -5.55
C MET A 482 -32.00 -6.09 -4.78
N GLU A 483 -32.45 -7.26 -4.35
CA GLU A 483 -33.66 -7.37 -3.50
C GLU A 483 -33.43 -6.72 -2.12
N PHE A 484 -32.23 -6.87 -1.54
CA PHE A 484 -31.88 -6.16 -0.32
C PHE A 484 -31.95 -4.64 -0.53
N LEU A 485 -31.30 -4.10 -1.55
CA LEU A 485 -31.33 -2.65 -1.84
C LEU A 485 -32.76 -2.15 -2.07
N ARG A 486 -33.59 -2.94 -2.75
CA ARG A 486 -35.00 -2.62 -2.94
C ARG A 486 -35.75 -2.59 -1.60
N SER A 487 -35.44 -3.48 -0.67
CA SER A 487 -36.08 -3.53 0.66
C SER A 487 -35.77 -2.30 1.53
N LEU A 488 -34.73 -1.54 1.18
CA LEU A 488 -34.37 -0.28 1.84
C LEU A 488 -35.18 0.92 1.33
N MET A 489 -36.06 0.75 0.34
CA MET A 489 -36.91 1.82 -0.14
C MET A 489 -38.16 1.95 0.72
N PRO A 490 -38.42 3.11 1.35
CA PRO A 490 -39.69 3.38 1.98
C PRO A 490 -40.84 3.37 0.98
N GLU A 491 -42.05 3.17 1.47
CA GLU A 491 -43.25 3.29 0.64
C GLU A 491 -43.33 4.66 -0.03
N GLY A 492 -43.54 4.70 -1.33
CA GLY A 492 -43.63 5.92 -2.13
C GLY A 492 -42.29 6.57 -2.48
N LEU A 493 -41.17 5.95 -2.14
CA LEU A 493 -39.82 6.43 -2.50
C LEU A 493 -39.12 5.44 -3.44
N GLU A 494 -38.50 5.95 -4.50
CA GLU A 494 -37.78 5.14 -5.51
C GLU A 494 -36.25 5.13 -5.29
N ILE A 495 -35.80 5.59 -4.11
CA ILE A 495 -34.40 5.66 -3.71
C ILE A 495 -34.22 4.88 -2.41
N PRO A 496 -33.26 3.92 -2.33
CA PRO A 496 -32.96 3.25 -1.07
C PRO A 496 -32.36 4.23 -0.07
N ILE A 497 -32.71 4.05 1.19
CA ILE A 497 -32.13 4.82 2.30
C ILE A 497 -31.27 3.91 3.16
N GLY A 498 -30.06 4.36 3.52
CA GLY A 498 -29.11 3.62 4.32
C GLY A 498 -27.77 4.32 4.43
N GLY A 499 -26.84 3.74 5.17
CA GLY A 499 -25.47 4.21 5.29
C GLY A 499 -24.66 4.09 4.00
N THR A 500 -23.47 4.67 4.01
CA THR A 500 -22.46 4.53 2.96
C THR A 500 -21.07 4.72 3.55
N THR A 501 -20.03 4.75 2.71
CA THR A 501 -18.63 5.07 3.06
C THR A 501 -18.45 6.35 3.88
N TYR A 502 -19.46 7.20 3.92
CA TYR A 502 -19.47 8.42 4.75
C TYR A 502 -20.17 8.17 6.10
N ASP A 503 -19.95 7.02 6.71
CA ASP A 503 -20.57 6.51 7.94
C ASP A 503 -20.34 7.38 9.18
N ASP A 504 -19.26 8.14 9.21
CA ASP A 504 -18.96 9.12 10.26
C ASP A 504 -19.85 10.38 10.21
N PHE A 505 -20.63 10.55 9.13
CA PHE A 505 -21.50 11.71 8.96
C PHE A 505 -22.96 11.39 9.29
N HIS A 506 -23.62 12.36 9.86
CA HIS A 506 -25.05 12.30 10.01
C HIS A 506 -25.74 12.63 8.68
N HIS A 507 -26.13 11.61 7.91
CA HIS A 507 -26.74 11.79 6.60
C HIS A 507 -28.24 12.08 6.70
N PRO A 508 -28.77 12.95 5.83
CA PRO A 508 -30.21 12.95 5.54
C PRO A 508 -30.62 11.60 4.96
N PRO A 509 -31.87 11.16 5.17
CA PRO A 509 -32.33 9.86 4.66
C PRO A 509 -32.12 9.65 3.17
N VAL A 510 -32.34 10.68 2.36
CA VAL A 510 -32.06 10.69 0.91
C VAL A 510 -30.91 11.63 0.64
N TYR A 511 -29.82 11.11 0.09
CA TYR A 511 -28.66 11.93 -0.24
C TYR A 511 -28.02 11.55 -1.57
N SER A 512 -27.32 12.51 -2.17
CA SER A 512 -26.91 12.45 -3.58
C SER A 512 -25.91 11.33 -3.89
N TYR A 513 -24.98 11.05 -2.99
CA TYR A 513 -24.01 9.96 -3.20
C TYR A 513 -24.71 8.60 -3.26
N GLY A 514 -25.46 8.23 -2.22
CA GLY A 514 -26.15 6.93 -2.15
C GLY A 514 -27.10 6.72 -3.34
N ALA A 515 -27.85 7.76 -3.71
CA ALA A 515 -28.78 7.72 -4.85
C ALA A 515 -28.04 7.53 -6.19
N THR A 516 -26.91 8.22 -6.41
CA THR A 516 -26.14 8.07 -7.66
C THR A 516 -25.42 6.72 -7.73
N ILE A 517 -24.92 6.20 -6.62
CA ILE A 517 -24.35 4.83 -6.54
C ILE A 517 -25.42 3.80 -6.86
N TYR A 518 -26.64 3.92 -6.32
CA TYR A 518 -27.70 2.99 -6.63
C TYR A 518 -28.08 3.01 -8.12
N LEU A 519 -28.09 4.17 -8.79
CA LEU A 519 -28.26 4.26 -10.23
C LEU A 519 -27.17 3.49 -11.02
N ALA A 520 -25.92 3.62 -10.60
CA ALA A 520 -24.81 2.85 -11.19
C ALA A 520 -24.98 1.34 -10.94
N THR A 521 -25.45 0.97 -9.75
CA THR A 521 -25.72 -0.44 -9.37
C THR A 521 -26.82 -1.05 -10.25
N LEU A 522 -27.89 -0.31 -10.56
CA LEU A 522 -28.95 -0.78 -11.46
C LEU A 522 -28.43 -1.06 -12.86
N LYS A 523 -27.52 -0.23 -13.38
CA LYS A 523 -26.84 -0.50 -14.67
C LYS A 523 -25.97 -1.75 -14.59
N ALA A 524 -25.23 -1.94 -13.53
CA ALA A 524 -24.42 -3.12 -13.29
C ALA A 524 -25.27 -4.41 -13.22
N ALA A 525 -26.33 -4.37 -12.43
CA ALA A 525 -27.26 -5.51 -12.30
C ALA A 525 -27.94 -5.86 -13.64
N ARG A 526 -28.25 -4.84 -14.44
CA ARG A 526 -28.76 -5.04 -15.82
C ARG A 526 -27.73 -5.75 -16.70
N VAL A 527 -26.44 -5.37 -16.63
CA VAL A 527 -25.35 -6.06 -17.37
C VAL A 527 -25.32 -7.55 -17.00
N VAL A 528 -25.36 -7.85 -15.69
CA VAL A 528 -25.39 -9.23 -15.20
C VAL A 528 -26.62 -9.98 -15.70
N ALA A 529 -27.82 -9.39 -15.58
CA ALA A 529 -29.08 -10.02 -16.03
C ALA A 529 -29.05 -10.28 -17.54
N ALA A 530 -28.60 -9.34 -18.35
CA ALA A 530 -28.46 -9.50 -19.79
C ALA A 530 -27.50 -10.63 -20.16
N ALA A 531 -26.36 -10.70 -19.54
CA ALA A 531 -25.38 -11.78 -19.75
C ALA A 531 -25.91 -13.15 -19.33
N MET A 532 -26.82 -13.20 -18.37
CA MET A 532 -27.50 -14.42 -17.91
C MET A 532 -28.74 -14.76 -18.77
N GLY A 533 -29.14 -13.91 -19.72
CA GLY A 533 -30.35 -14.10 -20.55
C GLY A 533 -31.65 -13.86 -19.79
N ASP A 534 -31.64 -13.12 -18.70
CA ASP A 534 -32.79 -12.82 -17.85
C ASP A 534 -33.48 -11.50 -18.28
N GLU A 535 -34.24 -11.55 -19.36
CA GLU A 535 -34.92 -10.38 -19.93
C GLU A 535 -35.93 -9.73 -18.96
N VAL A 536 -36.50 -10.51 -18.05
CA VAL A 536 -37.43 -9.98 -17.03
C VAL A 536 -36.71 -9.03 -16.09
N ARG A 537 -35.55 -9.46 -15.58
CA ARG A 537 -34.73 -8.60 -14.71
C ARG A 537 -34.13 -7.44 -15.47
N VAL A 538 -33.70 -7.61 -16.70
CA VAL A 538 -33.23 -6.49 -17.55
C VAL A 538 -34.28 -5.39 -17.57
N LYS A 539 -35.52 -5.71 -17.94
CA LYS A 539 -36.62 -4.73 -17.98
C LYS A 539 -36.92 -4.15 -16.61
N THR A 540 -36.94 -4.96 -15.56
CA THR A 540 -37.19 -4.50 -14.18
C THR A 540 -36.16 -3.46 -13.75
N TYR A 541 -34.88 -3.70 -14.02
CA TYR A 541 -33.80 -2.76 -13.63
C TYR A 541 -33.81 -1.48 -14.48
N GLU A 542 -34.17 -1.57 -15.76
CA GLU A 542 -34.33 -0.37 -16.62
C GLU A 542 -35.49 0.51 -16.16
N GLU A 543 -36.62 -0.07 -15.81
CA GLU A 543 -37.79 0.66 -15.31
C GLU A 543 -37.47 1.29 -13.94
N GLN A 544 -36.82 0.55 -13.04
CA GLN A 544 -36.40 1.08 -11.74
C GLN A 544 -35.40 2.22 -11.91
N TYR A 545 -34.42 2.05 -12.80
CA TYR A 545 -33.46 3.11 -13.12
C TYR A 545 -34.15 4.42 -13.53
N ALA A 546 -35.11 4.33 -14.44
CA ALA A 546 -35.83 5.50 -14.92
C ALA A 546 -36.62 6.22 -13.79
N ARG A 547 -37.26 5.45 -12.91
CA ARG A 547 -37.98 6.00 -11.75
C ARG A 547 -37.03 6.64 -10.76
N THR A 548 -35.97 5.94 -10.38
CA THR A 548 -34.95 6.45 -9.43
C THR A 548 -34.28 7.73 -9.96
N GLN A 549 -33.89 7.75 -11.25
CA GLN A 549 -33.26 8.95 -11.84
C GLN A 549 -34.19 10.16 -11.80
N LYS A 550 -35.46 9.98 -12.16
CA LYS A 550 -36.46 11.04 -12.12
C LYS A 550 -36.64 11.56 -10.69
N GLU A 551 -36.68 10.67 -9.73
CA GLU A 551 -36.85 11.02 -8.33
C GLU A 551 -35.63 11.76 -7.76
N LEU A 552 -34.42 11.28 -8.02
CA LEU A 552 -33.18 11.93 -7.64
C LEU A 552 -33.16 13.40 -8.13
N ILE A 553 -33.47 13.60 -9.42
CA ILE A 553 -33.48 14.94 -10.00
C ILE A 553 -34.54 15.82 -9.33
N ARG A 554 -35.71 15.26 -9.10
CA ARG A 554 -36.83 16.00 -8.46
C ARG A 554 -36.46 16.42 -7.02
N MET A 555 -35.80 15.54 -6.26
CA MET A 555 -35.56 15.79 -4.84
C MET A 555 -34.30 16.60 -4.57
N LEU A 556 -33.24 16.37 -5.33
CA LEU A 556 -31.90 16.89 -4.96
C LEU A 556 -31.32 17.91 -5.95
N TRP A 557 -31.87 18.05 -7.17
CA TRP A 557 -31.36 19.06 -8.09
C TRP A 557 -31.84 20.46 -7.74
N ASN A 558 -30.89 21.36 -7.43
CA ASN A 558 -31.20 22.73 -7.00
C ASN A 558 -31.03 23.81 -8.11
N GLY A 559 -30.80 23.36 -9.36
CA GLY A 559 -30.55 24.26 -10.49
C GLY A 559 -29.06 24.50 -10.77
N ARG A 560 -28.15 24.14 -9.84
CA ARG A 560 -26.71 24.35 -9.96
C ARG A 560 -25.91 23.10 -9.70
N PHE A 561 -26.30 22.29 -8.72
CA PHE A 561 -25.67 21.04 -8.33
C PHE A 561 -26.69 20.16 -7.60
N PHE A 562 -26.35 18.90 -7.37
CA PHE A 562 -27.16 18.04 -6.51
C PHE A 562 -26.89 18.41 -5.05
N ALA A 563 -27.93 18.82 -4.33
CA ALA A 563 -27.85 19.10 -2.91
C ALA A 563 -27.37 17.86 -2.14
N TYR A 564 -26.73 18.06 -0.98
CA TYR A 564 -26.25 16.95 -0.16
C TYR A 564 -27.34 15.93 0.09
N GLY A 565 -28.47 16.35 0.60
CA GLY A 565 -29.59 15.45 0.84
C GLY A 565 -30.84 16.17 1.34
N CYS A 566 -31.88 15.38 1.60
CA CYS A 566 -33.15 15.84 2.12
C CYS A 566 -33.88 14.77 2.93
N GLU A 567 -34.97 15.14 3.59
CA GLU A 567 -35.91 14.23 4.21
C GLU A 567 -36.65 13.37 3.17
N LYS A 568 -37.34 12.30 3.62
CA LYS A 568 -38.05 11.35 2.74
C LYS A 568 -39.14 11.99 1.87
N ASP A 569 -39.75 13.06 2.37
CA ASP A 569 -40.78 13.83 1.64
C ASP A 569 -40.20 14.96 0.75
N GLY A 570 -38.85 15.08 0.74
CA GLY A 570 -38.16 16.13 0.01
C GLY A 570 -37.99 17.44 0.79
N SER A 571 -38.42 17.48 2.05
CA SER A 571 -38.19 18.63 2.94
C SER A 571 -36.74 18.61 3.49
N GLY A 572 -36.36 19.61 4.28
CA GLY A 572 -35.02 19.70 4.87
C GLY A 572 -33.88 19.77 3.84
N ARG A 573 -34.19 20.09 2.58
CA ARG A 573 -33.21 20.21 1.52
C ARG A 573 -32.18 21.28 1.82
N ARG A 574 -30.90 20.93 1.71
CA ARG A 574 -29.76 21.82 1.98
C ARG A 574 -29.13 22.32 0.69
N ASP A 575 -29.78 23.27 0.03
CA ASP A 575 -29.34 23.79 -1.27
C ASP A 575 -28.01 24.55 -1.24
N ASP A 576 -27.61 25.01 -0.07
CA ASP A 576 -26.35 25.70 0.21
C ASP A 576 -25.16 24.73 0.48
N LEU A 577 -25.45 23.47 0.73
CA LEU A 577 -24.46 22.43 0.94
C LEU A 577 -24.13 21.71 -0.36
N LEU A 578 -22.90 21.87 -0.80
CA LEU A 578 -22.34 21.15 -1.92
C LEU A 578 -21.52 19.99 -1.37
N PHE A 579 -21.96 18.76 -1.65
CA PHE A 579 -21.28 17.55 -1.25
C PHE A 579 -20.31 17.07 -2.35
N THR A 580 -19.05 16.84 -2.01
CA THR A 580 -18.03 16.44 -2.99
C THR A 580 -18.31 15.09 -3.63
N GLY A 581 -18.92 14.16 -2.88
CA GLY A 581 -19.32 12.84 -3.36
C GLY A 581 -20.60 12.78 -4.19
N GLN A 582 -21.29 13.91 -4.42
CA GLN A 582 -22.62 13.95 -5.08
C GLN A 582 -22.71 13.21 -6.41
N LEU A 583 -21.59 13.10 -7.14
CA LEU A 583 -21.49 12.45 -8.45
C LEU A 583 -20.74 11.09 -8.39
N GLY A 584 -20.62 10.46 -7.23
CA GLY A 584 -19.88 9.19 -7.10
C GLY A 584 -20.36 8.11 -8.08
N GLY A 585 -21.67 7.89 -8.16
CA GLY A 585 -22.23 6.93 -9.11
C GLY A 585 -22.08 7.35 -10.59
N GLN A 586 -22.08 8.65 -10.88
CA GLN A 586 -21.81 9.16 -12.23
C GLN A 586 -20.36 8.84 -12.65
N PHE A 587 -19.41 9.08 -11.76
CA PHE A 587 -18.01 8.73 -12.01
C PHE A 587 -17.85 7.24 -12.27
N VAL A 588 -18.35 6.40 -11.38
CA VAL A 588 -18.22 4.93 -11.46
C VAL A 588 -18.88 4.38 -12.73
N SER A 589 -20.09 4.83 -13.06
CA SER A 589 -20.80 4.39 -14.27
C SER A 589 -20.04 4.74 -15.55
N ARG A 590 -19.46 5.94 -15.62
CA ARG A 590 -18.60 6.33 -16.75
C ARG A 590 -17.30 5.57 -16.81
N TYR A 591 -16.65 5.39 -15.66
CA TYR A 591 -15.45 4.56 -15.56
C TYR A 591 -15.70 3.13 -16.07
N CYS A 592 -16.85 2.56 -15.74
CA CYS A 592 -17.26 1.23 -16.23
C CYS A 592 -17.69 1.22 -17.70
N GLY A 593 -17.84 2.37 -18.35
CA GLY A 593 -18.29 2.44 -19.76
C GLY A 593 -19.81 2.39 -19.95
N TRP A 594 -20.59 2.48 -18.86
CA TRP A 594 -22.06 2.38 -18.91
C TRP A 594 -22.75 3.72 -19.20
N GLY A 595 -21.97 4.78 -19.42
CA GLY A 595 -22.49 6.13 -19.69
C GLY A 595 -23.00 6.85 -18.45
N ASP A 596 -23.81 7.88 -18.67
CA ASP A 596 -24.26 8.78 -17.61
C ASP A 596 -25.38 8.17 -16.75
N VAL A 597 -25.35 8.45 -15.44
CA VAL A 597 -26.46 8.16 -14.50
C VAL A 597 -27.33 9.40 -14.25
N VAL A 598 -26.79 10.59 -14.47
CA VAL A 598 -27.53 11.85 -14.45
C VAL A 598 -27.22 12.65 -15.72
N PRO A 599 -28.13 13.53 -16.20
CA PRO A 599 -27.92 14.28 -17.44
C PRO A 599 -26.61 15.07 -17.46
N MET A 600 -25.87 15.01 -18.56
CA MET A 600 -24.57 15.67 -18.71
C MET A 600 -24.59 17.19 -18.41
N PRO A 601 -25.62 17.97 -18.77
CA PRO A 601 -25.68 19.39 -18.35
C PRO A 601 -25.68 19.57 -16.83
N MET A 602 -26.37 18.68 -16.09
CA MET A 602 -26.38 18.70 -14.62
C MET A 602 -25.04 18.26 -14.04
N THR A 603 -24.41 17.23 -14.62
CA THR A 603 -23.04 16.83 -14.27
C THR A 603 -22.06 18.00 -14.40
N ARG A 604 -22.07 18.67 -15.55
CA ARG A 604 -21.19 19.82 -15.81
C ARG A 604 -21.44 20.98 -14.82
N ALA A 605 -22.70 21.30 -14.57
CA ALA A 605 -23.05 22.36 -13.63
C ALA A 605 -22.60 22.02 -12.20
N SER A 606 -22.76 20.76 -11.76
CA SER A 606 -22.28 20.28 -10.47
C SER A 606 -20.76 20.38 -10.34
N VAL A 607 -20.00 19.90 -11.34
CA VAL A 607 -18.54 19.96 -11.37
C VAL A 607 -18.07 21.42 -11.35
N VAL A 608 -18.63 22.30 -12.19
CA VAL A 608 -18.27 23.71 -12.21
C VAL A 608 -18.56 24.38 -10.87
N SER A 609 -19.67 24.02 -10.23
CA SER A 609 -20.03 24.54 -8.91
C SER A 609 -19.05 24.08 -7.85
N GLN A 610 -18.65 22.82 -7.90
CA GLN A 610 -17.66 22.25 -6.98
C GLN A 610 -16.31 22.96 -7.12
N PHE A 611 -15.79 23.14 -8.34
CA PHE A 611 -14.57 23.90 -8.57
C PHE A 611 -14.67 25.34 -8.05
N LYS A 612 -15.75 26.04 -8.37
CA LYS A 612 -15.94 27.43 -7.94
C LYS A 612 -16.06 27.60 -6.43
N ILE A 613 -16.69 26.64 -5.76
CA ILE A 613 -16.95 26.73 -4.32
C ILE A 613 -15.77 26.17 -3.52
N SER A 614 -15.22 25.02 -3.92
CA SER A 614 -14.21 24.30 -3.14
C SER A 614 -12.78 24.76 -3.46
N LEU A 615 -12.40 24.86 -4.75
CA LEU A 615 -11.01 25.19 -5.13
C LEU A 615 -10.69 26.68 -5.12
N SER A 616 -11.69 27.56 -5.09
CA SER A 616 -11.46 29.01 -5.06
C SER A 616 -11.26 29.55 -3.65
N LYS A 617 -11.25 28.71 -2.63
CA LYS A 617 -11.22 29.12 -1.23
C LYS A 617 -9.99 28.57 -0.51
N THR A 618 -9.64 29.23 0.60
CA THR A 618 -8.56 28.76 1.45
C THR A 618 -8.91 27.43 2.12
N PRO A 619 -7.92 26.65 2.57
CA PRO A 619 -8.16 25.43 3.33
C PRO A 619 -9.13 25.62 4.50
N ASP A 620 -9.02 26.73 5.23
CA ASP A 620 -9.94 27.06 6.34
C ASP A 620 -11.38 27.24 5.89
N TYR A 621 -11.58 27.88 4.73
CA TYR A 621 -12.93 28.02 4.17
C TYR A 621 -13.46 26.66 3.73
N TYR A 622 -12.61 25.83 3.14
CA TYR A 622 -12.96 24.50 2.72
C TYR A 622 -13.38 23.65 3.93
N ALA A 623 -12.57 23.64 4.97
CA ALA A 623 -12.87 22.95 6.22
C ALA A 623 -14.20 23.41 6.84
N ASN A 624 -14.46 24.73 6.85
CA ASN A 624 -15.62 25.29 7.54
C ASN A 624 -16.92 25.27 6.73
N LYS A 625 -16.87 25.13 5.40
CA LYS A 625 -18.06 25.23 4.54
C LYS A 625 -18.42 23.95 3.82
N VAL A 626 -17.45 23.13 3.48
CA VAL A 626 -17.70 21.83 2.84
C VAL A 626 -17.98 20.77 3.90
N TRP A 627 -17.44 20.95 5.09
CA TRP A 627 -17.44 19.99 6.17
C TRP A 627 -18.33 20.35 7.35
N ASP A 628 -19.00 21.50 7.31
CA ASP A 628 -19.98 21.90 8.33
C ASP A 628 -21.28 21.06 8.24
N ILE A 629 -21.14 19.82 7.78
CA ILE A 629 -22.21 18.83 7.70
C ILE A 629 -22.43 18.17 9.07
N GLY A 630 -21.79 18.67 10.09
CA GLY A 630 -22.00 18.27 11.44
C GLY A 630 -20.87 17.47 12.07
N ARG A 631 -20.22 18.13 12.96
CA ARG A 631 -19.36 17.56 14.00
C ARG A 631 -18.12 16.78 13.55
N GLY A 632 -17.32 17.36 12.69
CA GLY A 632 -15.89 17.46 12.81
C GLY A 632 -15.00 16.23 12.99
N HIS A 633 -15.38 15.02 12.56
CA HIS A 633 -14.49 13.88 12.70
C HIS A 633 -14.26 13.03 11.43
N GLY A 634 -15.05 13.20 10.40
CA GLY A 634 -14.95 12.39 9.18
C GLY A 634 -14.11 12.98 8.05
N ILE A 635 -13.58 14.16 8.22
CA ILE A 635 -12.80 14.88 7.19
C ILE A 635 -11.47 14.21 6.92
N ASP A 636 -10.84 13.71 7.95
CA ASP A 636 -9.49 13.16 7.88
C ASP A 636 -9.39 11.96 6.92
N CYS A 637 -10.46 11.20 6.74
CA CYS A 637 -10.46 10.04 5.86
C CYS A 637 -10.46 10.40 4.37
N LEU A 638 -11.17 11.47 3.96
CA LEU A 638 -11.24 11.90 2.56
C LEU A 638 -10.08 12.81 2.16
N LEU A 639 -9.59 13.64 3.08
CA LEU A 639 -8.38 14.43 2.88
C LEU A 639 -7.14 13.54 2.87
N TYR A 640 -7.10 12.50 3.70
CA TYR A 640 -5.97 11.57 3.78
C TYR A 640 -5.74 10.82 2.46
N THR A 641 -6.79 10.55 1.70
CA THR A 641 -6.66 9.94 0.37
C THR A 641 -6.29 10.94 -0.72
N SER A 642 -6.50 12.25 -0.51
CA SER A 642 -6.12 13.30 -1.45
C SER A 642 -4.77 13.94 -1.12
N ASP A 643 -4.46 14.16 0.16
CA ASP A 643 -3.23 14.83 0.59
C ASP A 643 -2.01 13.91 0.61
N ALA A 644 -2.19 12.60 0.82
CA ALA A 644 -1.10 11.64 0.66
C ALA A 644 -0.55 11.54 -0.78
N ALA A 645 -1.19 12.23 -1.73
CA ALA A 645 -0.74 12.32 -3.11
C ALA A 645 0.04 13.61 -3.41
N ASP A 646 -0.01 14.62 -2.53
CA ASP A 646 0.61 15.94 -2.75
C ASP A 646 1.87 16.17 -1.89
N GLU A 647 2.20 15.28 -0.91
CA GLU A 647 3.48 15.17 -0.22
C GLU A 647 4.31 13.95 -0.74
#